data_5d2080589aa89a1e01484a2601269d5e
#
_entry.id   5d2080589aa89a1e01484a2601269d5e
#
_cell.length_a   1.000
_cell.length_b   1.000
_cell.length_c   1.000
_cell.angle_alpha   90.00
_cell.angle_beta   90.00
_cell.angle_gamma   90.00
#
_symmetry.space_group_name_H-M   'P 1'
#
loop_
_entity.id
_entity.type
_entity.pdbx_description
1 polymer ?
#
loop_
_entity_poly.entity_id
_entity_poly.type
_entity_poly.pdbx_seq_one_letter_code
_entity_poly.pdbx_strand_id
1 'polypeptide(L)'
;MASSAGTASAARMLKIDSQIYGNIQQRFRLPMISITQLAGFELDCLILRHESNFRHKPFYWSCILKAVFEEIETKLAAAFERALATKYNLTLKVALEQPKQSSFGELAVPVAFQLARQLKQPPKRIAEELAAAVEQLPEVQSLEIAGNGYINVRLNRGAYAFSLLKSGPVAASTQAEKIVVEHTNINPNKAAHIGHLRNAILGDTFVRMLRLRNGNVEVQNYIDNTGVQVADVVVGFHYLENKTAAEVAVLIADPDVRFDYLCWDLYARTSAYYKDSAEALAWRGETLHAIEAGGNDIAELAHLVADAIVRAHVKTMLRLGIEYDVLPRESEILHLQFWATAFELLQRRNAIYFEENGKNKGCWVMPSSSFREGAEAGAEEEIEDSKVIVRSNGTVTYVGKDIAYQLWKFGLLGKDFFYRPWQTYPDGHTLWVTTDEADDAGHEPTPSFGKADKVFNVIDSRQSYLQDVVMAGLRALDFQMQADASVHFSYEMVALSPRTCVEMGISLSEEDKKKPYIEVSGRKGLGVKADDLIDKLIETALVEVEHRHPEASPEERQTVARQIAIGALRYFMLKYTRNSVIAFDFHEALSFEGETGPYVQYAGVRAASILRKIHELPDFGEILTEEALKTHLQAEDVWQILLLASKSGTAVQRAIASSEPAHVAKYAFQLAQEFNNFYHAHKVLAEPDAERRNLLLWVTHYARQQLLATLGVLGIEQPAYM
;
A
#
# COMPACT_ATOMS: atom_id res chain seq x y z
N MET A 1 -36.45 -21.48 -23.02
CA MET A 1 -35.04 -21.53 -23.43
C MET A 1 -34.19 -20.74 -22.43
N ALA A 2 -34.13 -21.18 -21.16
CA ALA A 2 -33.36 -20.50 -20.10
C ALA A 2 -32.82 -21.51 -19.09
N SER A 3 -32.28 -22.66 -19.54
CA SER A 3 -31.69 -23.68 -18.65
C SER A 3 -30.35 -24.26 -19.13
N SER A 4 -29.78 -23.73 -20.22
CA SER A 4 -28.51 -24.26 -20.77
C SER A 4 -27.25 -23.42 -20.47
N ALA A 5 -27.37 -22.21 -19.90
CA ALA A 5 -26.22 -21.36 -19.56
C ALA A 5 -25.61 -21.64 -18.17
N GLY A 6 -26.42 -22.16 -17.23
CA GLY A 6 -25.95 -22.45 -15.88
C GLY A 6 -25.05 -23.69 -15.76
N THR A 7 -25.31 -24.69 -16.60
CA THR A 7 -24.57 -25.97 -16.60
C THR A 7 -23.17 -25.86 -17.23
N ALA A 8 -22.96 -24.94 -18.16
CA ALA A 8 -21.65 -24.73 -18.81
C ALA A 8 -20.66 -24.00 -17.89
N SER A 9 -21.13 -23.12 -17.02
CA SER A 9 -20.29 -22.40 -16.04
C SER A 9 -19.83 -23.33 -14.90
N ALA A 10 -20.73 -24.17 -14.38
CA ALA A 10 -20.39 -25.15 -13.34
C ALA A 10 -19.45 -26.25 -13.88
N ALA A 11 -19.62 -26.68 -15.13
CA ALA A 11 -18.72 -27.65 -15.78
C ALA A 11 -17.34 -27.05 -16.09
N ARG A 12 -17.20 -25.74 -16.29
CA ARG A 12 -15.92 -25.06 -16.44
C ARG A 12 -15.19 -24.89 -15.11
N MET A 13 -15.88 -24.54 -14.03
CA MET A 13 -15.30 -24.52 -12.69
C MET A 13 -14.81 -25.89 -12.24
N LEU A 14 -15.61 -26.95 -12.43
CA LEU A 14 -15.19 -28.34 -12.14
C LEU A 14 -13.99 -28.82 -12.98
N LYS A 15 -13.82 -28.32 -14.21
CA LYS A 15 -12.65 -28.63 -15.04
C LYS A 15 -11.38 -27.90 -14.57
N ILE A 16 -11.50 -26.68 -14.09
CA ILE A 16 -10.37 -25.90 -13.55
C ILE A 16 -9.91 -26.54 -12.24
N ASP A 17 -10.84 -26.91 -11.36
CA ASP A 17 -10.52 -27.58 -10.09
C ASP A 17 -9.89 -28.97 -10.33
N SER A 18 -10.35 -29.73 -11.32
CA SER A 18 -9.75 -31.04 -11.65
C SER A 18 -8.37 -30.94 -12.28
N GLN A 19 -8.04 -29.85 -12.97
CA GLN A 19 -6.72 -29.60 -13.53
C GLN A 19 -5.72 -29.18 -12.45
N ILE A 20 -6.16 -28.36 -11.49
CA ILE A 20 -5.38 -27.99 -10.31
C ILE A 20 -5.13 -29.22 -9.44
N TYR A 21 -6.14 -30.05 -9.22
CA TYR A 21 -6.06 -31.29 -8.45
C TYR A 21 -5.15 -32.33 -9.12
N GLY A 22 -5.25 -32.50 -10.43
CA GLY A 22 -4.36 -33.40 -11.19
C GLY A 22 -2.89 -32.99 -11.14
N ASN A 23 -2.61 -31.69 -11.17
CA ASN A 23 -1.26 -31.14 -11.02
C ASN A 23 -0.70 -31.32 -9.60
N ILE A 24 -1.56 -31.21 -8.57
CA ILE A 24 -1.18 -31.43 -7.17
C ILE A 24 -0.89 -32.92 -6.92
N GLN A 25 -1.73 -33.84 -7.41
CA GLN A 25 -1.52 -35.29 -7.28
C GLN A 25 -0.25 -35.78 -8.00
N GLN A 26 0.02 -35.27 -9.21
CA GLN A 26 1.24 -35.63 -9.96
C GLN A 26 2.53 -35.17 -9.29
N ARG A 27 2.45 -34.02 -8.58
CA ARG A 27 3.61 -33.38 -7.94
C ARG A 27 3.91 -33.95 -6.54
N PHE A 28 2.89 -34.47 -5.83
CA PHE A 28 3.00 -34.81 -4.40
C PHE A 28 2.73 -36.31 -4.07
N ARG A 29 2.40 -37.18 -5.04
CA ARG A 29 2.15 -38.64 -4.85
C ARG A 29 1.13 -38.95 -3.71
N LEU A 30 0.02 -38.23 -3.63
CA LEU A 30 -1.00 -38.43 -2.60
C LEU A 30 -2.07 -39.47 -3.00
N PRO A 31 -2.64 -40.28 -2.07
CA PRO A 31 -3.71 -41.23 -2.35
C PRO A 31 -5.05 -40.56 -2.63
N MET A 32 -5.94 -41.23 -3.37
CA MET A 32 -7.26 -40.72 -3.77
C MET A 32 -8.19 -40.56 -2.56
N ILE A 33 -8.61 -39.32 -2.27
CA ILE A 33 -9.63 -38.95 -1.27
C ILE A 33 -10.69 -38.09 -1.98
N SER A 34 -11.97 -38.20 -1.58
CA SER A 34 -13.07 -37.54 -2.26
C SER A 34 -13.12 -36.01 -2.04
N ILE A 35 -13.53 -35.27 -3.07
CA ILE A 35 -13.53 -33.79 -3.16
C ILE A 35 -14.37 -33.11 -2.02
N THR A 36 -15.32 -33.78 -1.43
CA THR A 36 -16.21 -33.25 -0.39
C THR A 36 -15.60 -33.25 1.03
N GLN A 37 -14.52 -33.99 1.25
CA GLN A 37 -13.82 -34.01 2.56
C GLN A 37 -12.64 -33.01 2.63
N LEU A 38 -12.25 -32.42 1.51
CA LEU A 38 -11.06 -31.55 1.38
C LEU A 38 -11.31 -30.06 1.69
N ALA A 39 -12.56 -29.64 1.80
CA ALA A 39 -12.87 -28.20 1.85
C ALA A 39 -12.51 -27.49 3.19
N GLY A 40 -12.21 -28.22 4.24
CA GLY A 40 -11.88 -27.63 5.54
C GLY A 40 -10.54 -28.05 6.15
N PHE A 41 -10.04 -29.25 5.86
CA PHE A 41 -8.97 -29.88 6.62
C PHE A 41 -7.55 -29.73 6.03
N GLU A 42 -7.41 -29.64 4.72
CA GLU A 42 -6.08 -29.69 4.07
C GLU A 42 -5.42 -28.31 3.87
N LEU A 43 -6.17 -27.22 3.88
CA LEU A 43 -5.57 -25.90 3.71
C LEU A 43 -4.67 -25.54 4.91
N ASP A 44 -5.13 -25.84 6.13
CA ASP A 44 -4.37 -25.54 7.36
C ASP A 44 -3.13 -26.44 7.53
N CYS A 45 -3.20 -27.72 7.15
CA CYS A 45 -2.05 -28.63 7.18
C CYS A 45 -1.02 -28.37 6.08
N LEU A 46 -1.45 -27.96 4.89
CA LEU A 46 -0.57 -27.52 3.81
C LEU A 46 0.16 -26.22 4.13
N ILE A 47 -0.52 -25.32 4.85
CA ILE A 47 0.02 -24.05 5.33
C ILE A 47 1.20 -24.27 6.28
N LEU A 48 1.10 -25.21 7.21
CA LEU A 48 2.15 -25.47 8.20
C LEU A 48 3.35 -26.23 7.65
N ARG A 49 3.21 -26.97 6.53
CA ARG A 49 4.29 -27.77 5.94
C ARG A 49 5.08 -27.09 4.83
N HIS A 50 4.57 -26.01 4.20
CA HIS A 50 5.17 -25.34 3.06
C HIS A 50 5.15 -23.80 3.14
N GLU A 51 5.45 -23.23 4.30
CA GLU A 51 5.52 -21.76 4.50
C GLU A 51 6.43 -21.02 3.49
N SER A 52 7.34 -21.73 2.81
CA SER A 52 8.31 -21.11 1.89
C SER A 52 7.81 -20.80 0.48
N ASN A 53 6.75 -21.45 -0.01
CA ASN A 53 6.30 -21.33 -1.41
C ASN A 53 5.00 -20.53 -1.62
N PHE A 54 4.34 -20.04 -0.55
CA PHE A 54 3.08 -19.30 -0.64
C PHE A 54 3.23 -17.77 -0.47
N ARG A 55 4.45 -17.25 -0.54
CA ARG A 55 4.86 -15.94 -0.07
C ARG A 55 4.24 -14.73 -0.81
N HIS A 56 3.64 -14.90 -1.99
CA HIS A 56 3.24 -13.76 -2.84
C HIS A 56 1.81 -13.81 -3.42
N LYS A 57 0.90 -14.66 -2.93
CA LYS A 57 -0.47 -14.69 -3.45
C LYS A 57 -1.42 -13.86 -2.59
N PRO A 58 -1.95 -12.73 -3.08
CA PRO A 58 -2.97 -11.92 -2.39
C PRO A 58 -4.19 -12.74 -1.96
N PHE A 59 -4.50 -13.81 -2.69
CA PHE A 59 -5.59 -14.75 -2.41
C PHE A 59 -5.46 -15.45 -1.04
N TYR A 60 -4.25 -15.65 -0.55
CA TYR A 60 -4.01 -16.32 0.74
C TYR A 60 -4.47 -15.49 1.94
N TRP A 61 -4.21 -14.19 1.91
CA TRP A 61 -4.55 -13.30 3.03
C TRP A 61 -6.04 -13.02 3.15
N SER A 62 -6.79 -13.02 2.02
CA SER A 62 -8.25 -12.88 2.03
C SER A 62 -8.96 -14.07 2.71
N CYS A 63 -8.35 -15.25 2.70
CA CYS A 63 -8.89 -16.44 3.38
C CYS A 63 -8.77 -16.40 4.91
N ILE A 64 -7.95 -15.51 5.48
CA ILE A 64 -7.67 -15.45 6.91
C ILE A 64 -8.50 -14.39 7.61
N LEU A 65 -8.79 -13.27 6.96
CA LEU A 65 -9.59 -12.20 7.54
C LEU A 65 -11.06 -12.61 7.61
N LYS A 66 -11.60 -12.62 8.83
CA LYS A 66 -13.01 -12.88 9.09
C LYS A 66 -13.73 -11.56 9.33
N ALA A 67 -14.91 -11.41 8.75
CA ALA A 67 -15.69 -10.17 8.83
C ALA A 67 -16.72 -10.18 9.98
N VAL A 68 -16.65 -11.12 10.91
CA VAL A 68 -17.69 -11.31 11.96
C VAL A 68 -17.94 -10.04 12.76
N PHE A 69 -16.89 -9.32 13.15
CA PHE A 69 -17.06 -8.07 13.90
C PHE A 69 -17.76 -7.00 13.03
N GLU A 70 -17.35 -6.83 11.78
CA GLU A 70 -17.96 -5.89 10.83
C GLU A 70 -19.40 -6.26 10.49
N GLU A 71 -19.71 -7.57 10.39
CA GLU A 71 -21.07 -8.05 10.16
C GLU A 71 -21.98 -7.71 11.36
N ILE A 72 -21.49 -7.86 12.59
CA ILE A 72 -22.23 -7.50 13.79
C ILE A 72 -22.41 -5.98 13.88
N GLU A 73 -21.39 -5.19 13.59
CA GLU A 73 -21.52 -3.72 13.49
C GLU A 73 -22.61 -3.34 12.48
N THR A 74 -22.59 -3.96 11.29
CA THR A 74 -23.58 -3.70 10.23
C THR A 74 -25.00 -4.12 10.64
N LYS A 75 -25.17 -5.32 11.20
CA LYS A 75 -26.46 -5.84 11.68
C LYS A 75 -27.01 -4.93 12.79
N LEU A 76 -26.16 -4.52 13.72
CA LEU A 76 -26.54 -3.67 14.84
C LEU A 76 -26.93 -2.27 14.38
N ALA A 77 -26.15 -1.65 13.49
CA ALA A 77 -26.49 -0.35 12.89
C ALA A 77 -27.85 -0.42 12.20
N ALA A 78 -28.09 -1.45 11.38
CA ALA A 78 -29.36 -1.65 10.68
C ALA A 78 -30.52 -1.89 11.66
N ALA A 79 -30.32 -2.57 12.79
CA ALA A 79 -31.34 -2.75 13.81
C ALA A 79 -31.72 -1.42 14.47
N PHE A 80 -30.75 -0.54 14.79
CA PHE A 80 -31.01 0.80 15.28
C PHE A 80 -31.68 1.69 14.24
N GLU A 81 -31.29 1.61 12.96
CA GLU A 81 -31.92 2.33 11.84
C GLU A 81 -33.40 1.95 11.70
N ARG A 82 -33.72 0.63 11.81
CA ARG A 82 -35.11 0.15 11.81
C ARG A 82 -35.90 0.66 13.02
N ALA A 83 -35.30 0.64 14.19
CA ALA A 83 -35.92 1.16 15.41
C ALA A 83 -36.22 2.68 15.31
N LEU A 84 -35.31 3.45 14.72
CA LEU A 84 -35.51 4.88 14.43
C LEU A 84 -36.64 5.14 13.46
N ALA A 85 -36.69 4.38 12.36
CA ALA A 85 -37.76 4.50 11.37
C ALA A 85 -39.13 4.16 11.98
N THR A 86 -39.20 3.08 12.75
CA THR A 86 -40.46 2.60 13.34
C THR A 86 -40.95 3.54 14.44
N LYS A 87 -40.08 4.01 15.34
CA LYS A 87 -40.46 4.77 16.52
C LYS A 87 -40.61 6.25 16.29
N TYR A 88 -39.73 6.82 15.48
CA TYR A 88 -39.66 8.28 15.27
C TYR A 88 -39.94 8.71 13.83
N ASN A 89 -40.21 7.75 12.93
CA ASN A 89 -40.36 8.00 11.49
C ASN A 89 -39.17 8.77 10.88
N LEU A 90 -37.94 8.40 11.33
CA LEU A 90 -36.70 9.03 10.90
C LEU A 90 -35.84 8.05 10.14
N THR A 91 -35.31 8.47 8.99
CA THR A 91 -34.29 7.75 8.24
C THR A 91 -32.94 8.42 8.49
N LEU A 92 -32.08 7.76 9.28
CA LEU A 92 -30.76 8.25 9.65
C LEU A 92 -29.78 7.08 9.66
N LYS A 93 -28.61 7.28 9.11
CA LYS A 93 -27.50 6.31 9.22
C LYS A 93 -26.93 6.33 10.64
N VAL A 94 -26.84 5.15 11.25
CA VAL A 94 -26.33 4.98 12.60
C VAL A 94 -24.87 4.57 12.57
N ALA A 95 -24.00 5.44 13.11
CA ALA A 95 -22.60 5.14 13.33
C ALA A 95 -22.40 4.47 14.70
N LEU A 96 -21.55 3.46 14.76
CA LEU A 96 -21.09 2.85 15.99
C LEU A 96 -19.68 3.32 16.33
N GLU A 97 -19.41 3.38 17.63
CA GLU A 97 -18.09 3.75 18.15
C GLU A 97 -17.54 2.62 19.04
N GLN A 98 -16.23 2.56 19.15
CA GLN A 98 -15.59 1.66 20.10
C GLN A 98 -15.30 2.43 21.39
N PRO A 99 -15.83 1.97 22.56
CA PRO A 99 -15.56 2.61 23.83
C PRO A 99 -14.05 2.62 24.15
N LYS A 100 -13.56 3.66 24.80
CA LYS A 100 -12.16 3.78 25.22
C LYS A 100 -11.77 2.77 26.32
N GLN A 101 -12.73 2.28 27.07
CA GLN A 101 -12.54 1.33 28.17
C GLN A 101 -13.43 0.12 27.95
N SER A 102 -12.88 -1.08 28.06
CA SER A 102 -13.60 -2.36 27.91
C SER A 102 -14.75 -2.53 28.92
N SER A 103 -14.65 -1.86 30.09
CA SER A 103 -15.73 -1.83 31.08
C SER A 103 -17.05 -1.28 30.56
N PHE A 104 -17.01 -0.50 29.48
CA PHE A 104 -18.21 0.07 28.84
C PHE A 104 -18.79 -0.82 27.73
N GLY A 105 -18.27 -2.02 27.52
CA GLY A 105 -18.69 -2.93 26.45
C GLY A 105 -17.81 -2.83 25.20
N GLU A 106 -18.20 -3.55 24.16
CA GLU A 106 -17.41 -3.70 22.93
C GLU A 106 -17.74 -2.63 21.86
N LEU A 107 -18.98 -2.12 21.89
CA LEU A 107 -19.48 -1.08 20.98
C LEU A 107 -20.32 -0.06 21.73
N ALA A 108 -20.47 1.13 21.16
CA ALA A 108 -21.34 2.18 21.68
C ALA A 108 -22.09 2.89 20.53
N VAL A 109 -23.34 3.27 20.80
CA VAL A 109 -24.22 3.94 19.85
C VAL A 109 -24.54 5.32 20.38
N PRO A 110 -23.95 6.42 19.78
CA PRO A 110 -24.13 7.79 20.25
C PRO A 110 -25.34 8.49 19.62
N VAL A 111 -26.15 7.80 18.83
CA VAL A 111 -27.22 8.39 17.99
C VAL A 111 -28.22 9.26 18.77
N ALA A 112 -28.46 8.96 20.05
CA ALA A 112 -29.37 9.74 20.90
C ALA A 112 -28.97 11.21 21.04
N PHE A 113 -27.66 11.55 21.02
CA PHE A 113 -27.16 12.92 21.06
C PHE A 113 -27.51 13.70 19.79
N GLN A 114 -27.43 13.03 18.63
CA GLN A 114 -27.77 13.64 17.35
C GLN A 114 -29.27 13.99 17.28
N LEU A 115 -30.11 13.13 17.86
CA LEU A 115 -31.56 13.25 17.82
C LEU A 115 -32.13 14.19 18.88
N ALA A 116 -31.40 14.46 19.96
CA ALA A 116 -31.91 15.21 21.10
C ALA A 116 -32.43 16.59 20.71
N ARG A 117 -31.73 17.31 19.82
CA ARG A 117 -32.14 18.64 19.34
C ARG A 117 -33.37 18.55 18.42
N GLN A 118 -33.42 17.55 17.56
CA GLN A 118 -34.52 17.36 16.61
C GLN A 118 -35.82 16.93 17.30
N LEU A 119 -35.72 15.99 18.23
CA LEU A 119 -36.85 15.44 18.99
C LEU A 119 -37.23 16.30 20.20
N LYS A 120 -36.43 17.33 20.56
CA LYS A 120 -36.60 18.15 21.76
C LYS A 120 -36.78 17.32 23.04
N GLN A 121 -36.00 16.22 23.14
CA GLN A 121 -36.02 15.31 24.28
C GLN A 121 -34.59 15.10 24.83
N PRO A 122 -34.45 14.79 26.14
CA PRO A 122 -33.16 14.45 26.71
C PRO A 122 -32.53 13.24 26.00
N PRO A 123 -31.22 13.26 25.63
CA PRO A 123 -30.58 12.14 24.96
C PRO A 123 -30.72 10.82 25.73
N LYS A 124 -30.64 10.85 27.05
CA LYS A 124 -30.80 9.67 27.89
C LYS A 124 -32.14 8.97 27.68
N ARG A 125 -33.24 9.72 27.62
CA ARG A 125 -34.59 9.19 27.37
C ARG A 125 -34.68 8.58 25.97
N ILE A 126 -34.12 9.26 24.97
CA ILE A 126 -34.08 8.74 23.59
C ILE A 126 -33.30 7.42 23.57
N ALA A 127 -32.16 7.34 24.26
CA ALA A 127 -31.34 6.14 24.34
C ALA A 127 -32.09 4.96 25.01
N GLU A 128 -32.79 5.23 26.13
CA GLU A 128 -33.63 4.25 26.83
C GLU A 128 -34.75 3.72 25.92
N GLU A 129 -35.43 4.62 25.22
CA GLU A 129 -36.51 4.27 24.30
C GLU A 129 -36.03 3.49 23.07
N LEU A 130 -34.85 3.83 22.52
CA LEU A 130 -34.26 3.11 21.40
C LEU A 130 -33.75 1.71 21.82
N ALA A 131 -33.04 1.61 22.95
CA ALA A 131 -32.55 0.34 23.46
C ALA A 131 -33.68 -0.67 23.72
N ALA A 132 -34.86 -0.18 24.15
CA ALA A 132 -36.05 -1.02 24.33
C ALA A 132 -36.74 -1.40 23.00
N ALA A 133 -36.51 -0.66 21.92
CA ALA A 133 -37.14 -0.88 20.62
C ALA A 133 -36.30 -1.67 19.62
N VAL A 134 -34.98 -1.81 19.87
CA VAL A 134 -34.08 -2.53 19.01
C VAL A 134 -34.31 -4.04 19.12
N GLU A 135 -34.33 -4.70 17.96
CA GLU A 135 -34.40 -6.15 17.83
C GLU A 135 -33.19 -6.81 18.51
N GLN A 136 -33.43 -7.84 19.30
CA GLN A 136 -32.35 -8.59 19.94
C GLN A 136 -31.58 -9.42 18.92
N LEU A 137 -30.26 -9.23 18.89
CA LEU A 137 -29.34 -10.04 18.09
C LEU A 137 -28.73 -11.14 18.98
N PRO A 138 -28.55 -12.37 18.49
CA PRO A 138 -27.97 -13.49 19.28
C PRO A 138 -26.57 -13.17 19.83
N GLU A 139 -25.80 -12.38 19.08
CA GLU A 139 -24.44 -11.98 19.44
C GLU A 139 -24.41 -10.83 20.47
N VAL A 140 -25.55 -10.23 20.82
CA VAL A 140 -25.66 -9.12 21.80
C VAL A 140 -26.20 -9.67 23.14
N GLN A 141 -25.45 -9.51 24.21
CA GLN A 141 -25.85 -9.87 25.54
C GLN A 141 -26.75 -8.82 26.19
N SER A 142 -26.36 -7.55 26.12
CA SER A 142 -27.11 -6.43 26.73
C SER A 142 -26.85 -5.11 26.04
N LEU A 143 -27.82 -4.19 26.16
CA LEU A 143 -27.72 -2.79 25.82
C LEU A 143 -27.81 -1.98 27.14
N GLU A 144 -26.78 -1.24 27.48
CA GLU A 144 -26.66 -0.49 28.73
C GLU A 144 -26.60 1.03 28.46
N ILE A 145 -27.44 1.80 29.15
CA ILE A 145 -27.41 3.26 28.98
C ILE A 145 -26.33 3.86 29.86
N ALA A 146 -25.35 4.50 29.26
CA ALA A 146 -24.23 5.13 29.95
C ALA A 146 -24.23 6.65 29.81
N GLY A 147 -23.87 7.34 30.90
CA GLY A 147 -23.80 8.78 30.94
C GLY A 147 -25.11 9.44 30.55
N ASN A 148 -25.04 10.43 29.65
CA ASN A 148 -26.17 11.24 29.24
C ASN A 148 -26.89 10.73 27.98
N GLY A 149 -26.62 9.49 27.51
CA GLY A 149 -27.33 8.98 26.33
C GLY A 149 -26.49 8.11 25.38
N TYR A 150 -25.33 7.60 25.80
CA TYR A 150 -24.66 6.50 25.10
C TYR A 150 -25.43 5.19 25.33
N ILE A 151 -25.56 4.38 24.29
CA ILE A 151 -26.06 3.02 24.41
C ILE A 151 -24.85 2.11 24.22
N ASN A 152 -24.32 1.57 25.33
CA ASN A 152 -23.23 0.62 25.30
C ASN A 152 -23.74 -0.78 24.98
N VAL A 153 -23.03 -1.48 24.13
CA VAL A 153 -23.38 -2.81 23.68
C VAL A 153 -22.39 -3.82 24.27
N ARG A 154 -22.91 -4.81 24.96
CA ARG A 154 -22.11 -5.96 25.39
C ARG A 154 -22.39 -7.15 24.50
N LEU A 155 -21.34 -7.74 23.97
CA LEU A 155 -21.42 -8.94 23.15
C LEU A 155 -21.61 -10.20 24.03
N ASN A 156 -22.42 -11.14 23.53
CA ASN A 156 -22.46 -12.49 24.06
C ASN A 156 -21.15 -13.20 23.63
N ARG A 157 -20.19 -13.28 24.55
CA ARG A 157 -18.84 -13.79 24.28
C ARG A 157 -18.84 -15.20 23.70
N GLY A 158 -19.70 -16.08 24.19
CA GLY A 158 -19.83 -17.46 23.68
C GLY A 158 -20.35 -17.49 22.25
N ALA A 159 -21.50 -16.84 21.99
CA ALA A 159 -22.10 -16.80 20.66
C ALA A 159 -21.18 -16.09 19.63
N TYR A 160 -20.56 -14.98 20.03
CA TYR A 160 -19.59 -14.26 19.19
C TYR A 160 -18.39 -15.15 18.80
N ALA A 161 -17.76 -15.77 19.80
CA ALA A 161 -16.60 -16.63 19.58
C ALA A 161 -16.97 -17.87 18.75
N PHE A 162 -18.16 -18.42 18.94
CA PHE A 162 -18.66 -19.55 18.16
C PHE A 162 -18.92 -19.15 16.70
N SER A 163 -19.52 -17.97 16.46
CA SER A 163 -19.66 -17.41 15.11
C SER A 163 -18.30 -17.20 14.46
N LEU A 164 -17.33 -16.67 15.20
CA LEU A 164 -15.97 -16.46 14.72
C LEU A 164 -15.26 -17.79 14.37
N LEU A 165 -15.47 -18.82 15.17
CA LEU A 165 -14.92 -20.16 14.94
C LEU A 165 -15.50 -20.81 13.67
N LYS A 166 -16.81 -20.66 13.45
CA LYS A 166 -17.54 -21.24 12.32
C LYS A 166 -17.51 -20.40 11.04
N SER A 167 -17.13 -19.12 11.11
CA SER A 167 -17.10 -18.25 9.93
C SER A 167 -16.01 -18.71 8.95
N GLY A 168 -16.36 -18.73 7.67
CA GLY A 168 -15.43 -18.94 6.57
C GLY A 168 -14.67 -17.66 6.19
N PRO A 169 -13.78 -17.73 5.19
CA PRO A 169 -13.13 -16.58 4.62
C PRO A 169 -14.13 -15.62 3.96
N VAL A 170 -13.80 -14.33 3.93
CA VAL A 170 -14.61 -13.34 3.21
C VAL A 170 -14.54 -13.60 1.72
N ALA A 171 -15.70 -13.79 1.08
CA ALA A 171 -15.76 -13.93 -0.37
C ALA A 171 -15.34 -12.64 -1.07
N ALA A 172 -14.48 -12.73 -2.09
CA ALA A 172 -14.16 -11.59 -2.93
C ALA A 172 -15.42 -11.08 -3.67
N SER A 173 -15.57 -9.75 -3.78
CA SER A 173 -16.66 -9.15 -4.55
C SER A 173 -16.55 -9.52 -6.03
N THR A 174 -17.65 -9.96 -6.64
CA THR A 174 -17.71 -10.27 -8.07
C THR A 174 -17.85 -9.04 -8.97
N GLN A 175 -18.11 -7.87 -8.38
CA GLN A 175 -18.23 -6.57 -9.06
C GLN A 175 -17.29 -5.56 -8.38
N ALA A 176 -16.00 -5.85 -8.47
CA ALA A 176 -15.01 -4.97 -7.87
C ALA A 176 -14.73 -3.77 -8.79
N GLU A 177 -14.79 -2.54 -8.25
CA GLU A 177 -14.29 -1.33 -8.93
C GLU A 177 -12.85 -1.54 -9.39
N LYS A 178 -12.52 -1.08 -10.60
CA LYS A 178 -11.11 -1.05 -11.03
C LYS A 178 -10.41 0.15 -10.41
N ILE A 179 -9.41 -0.12 -9.58
CA ILE A 179 -8.62 0.91 -8.90
C ILE A 179 -7.22 0.94 -9.50
N VAL A 180 -6.77 2.11 -9.90
CA VAL A 180 -5.37 2.36 -10.26
C VAL A 180 -4.66 3.01 -9.07
N VAL A 181 -3.51 2.47 -8.69
CA VAL A 181 -2.60 3.08 -7.72
C VAL A 181 -1.26 3.35 -8.42
N GLU A 182 -0.94 4.61 -8.58
CA GLU A 182 0.34 5.05 -9.10
C GLU A 182 1.25 5.44 -7.96
N HIS A 183 2.42 4.82 -7.87
CA HIS A 183 3.41 5.13 -6.84
C HIS A 183 4.84 4.87 -7.31
N THR A 184 5.79 5.28 -6.48
CA THR A 184 7.24 5.20 -6.70
C THR A 184 7.73 6.31 -7.63
N ASN A 185 7.43 6.29 -8.93
CA ASN A 185 7.66 7.37 -9.90
C ASN A 185 9.04 8.03 -9.79
N ILE A 186 10.09 7.20 -9.72
CA ILE A 186 11.46 7.70 -9.58
C ILE A 186 11.98 8.11 -10.94
N ASN A 187 12.46 9.35 -11.06
CA ASN A 187 13.12 9.82 -12.29
C ASN A 187 14.32 8.92 -12.62
N PRO A 188 14.41 8.37 -13.86
CA PRO A 188 15.40 7.36 -14.21
C PRO A 188 16.77 8.00 -14.56
N ASN A 189 17.36 8.69 -13.59
CA ASN A 189 18.62 9.43 -13.76
C ASN A 189 19.75 8.96 -12.83
N LYS A 190 19.44 8.27 -11.73
CA LYS A 190 20.42 7.81 -10.73
C LYS A 190 19.79 6.80 -9.78
N ALA A 191 20.60 6.21 -8.89
CA ALA A 191 20.14 5.30 -7.86
C ALA A 191 18.97 5.87 -7.02
N ALA A 192 18.09 5.00 -6.56
CA ALA A 192 17.04 5.35 -5.60
C ALA A 192 17.63 5.82 -4.26
N HIS A 193 16.90 6.65 -3.54
CA HIS A 193 17.29 7.12 -2.20
C HIS A 193 16.14 6.91 -1.19
N ILE A 194 16.41 7.15 0.11
CA ILE A 194 15.49 6.88 1.21
C ILE A 194 14.11 7.55 1.01
N GLY A 195 14.04 8.74 0.41
CA GLY A 195 12.77 9.42 0.12
C GLY A 195 11.87 8.61 -0.83
N HIS A 196 12.48 7.94 -1.81
CA HIS A 196 11.75 7.04 -2.71
C HIS A 196 11.24 5.79 -2.00
N LEU A 197 11.99 5.28 -1.01
CA LEU A 197 11.55 4.12 -0.20
C LEU A 197 10.26 4.42 0.54
N ARG A 198 10.09 5.63 1.10
CA ARG A 198 8.85 6.00 1.78
C ARG A 198 7.64 5.99 0.84
N ASN A 199 7.78 6.62 -0.32
CA ASN A 199 6.74 6.59 -1.35
C ASN A 199 6.34 5.16 -1.71
N ALA A 200 7.34 4.35 -2.09
CA ALA A 200 7.14 2.99 -2.55
C ALA A 200 6.50 2.10 -1.46
N ILE A 201 6.95 2.20 -0.20
CA ILE A 201 6.41 1.42 0.93
C ILE A 201 4.97 1.84 1.26
N LEU A 202 4.66 3.15 1.25
CA LEU A 202 3.29 3.64 1.47
C LEU A 202 2.35 3.16 0.36
N GLY A 203 2.77 3.31 -0.90
CA GLY A 203 2.01 2.90 -2.08
C GLY A 203 1.74 1.40 -2.09
N ASP A 204 2.78 0.57 -1.96
CA ASP A 204 2.65 -0.90 -1.93
C ASP A 204 1.77 -1.38 -0.76
N THR A 205 1.92 -0.80 0.43
CA THR A 205 1.07 -1.15 1.57
C THR A 205 -0.39 -0.81 1.28
N PHE A 206 -0.65 0.33 0.68
CA PHE A 206 -2.00 0.73 0.29
C PHE A 206 -2.59 -0.20 -0.78
N VAL A 207 -1.79 -0.59 -1.78
CA VAL A 207 -2.16 -1.62 -2.78
C VAL A 207 -2.55 -2.93 -2.11
N ARG A 208 -1.74 -3.41 -1.15
CA ARG A 208 -2.02 -4.66 -0.42
C ARG A 208 -3.32 -4.58 0.37
N MET A 209 -3.61 -3.44 1.01
CA MET A 209 -4.89 -3.20 1.70
C MET A 209 -6.07 -3.25 0.72
N LEU A 210 -5.96 -2.60 -0.43
CA LEU A 210 -6.99 -2.59 -1.46
C LEU A 210 -7.21 -3.97 -2.08
N ARG A 211 -6.14 -4.69 -2.45
CA ARG A 211 -6.21 -6.05 -3.02
C ARG A 211 -6.88 -7.03 -2.06
N LEU A 212 -6.69 -6.85 -0.75
CA LEU A 212 -7.33 -7.67 0.26
C LEU A 212 -8.87 -7.51 0.27
N ARG A 213 -9.36 -6.32 -0.06
CA ARG A 213 -10.79 -5.97 0.00
C ARG A 213 -11.50 -6.00 -1.35
N ASN A 214 -10.83 -5.59 -2.40
CA ASN A 214 -11.44 -5.39 -3.72
C ASN A 214 -10.90 -6.37 -4.79
N GLY A 215 -9.64 -6.74 -4.75
CA GLY A 215 -9.02 -7.65 -5.71
C GLY A 215 -8.67 -7.06 -7.08
N ASN A 216 -9.36 -6.01 -7.55
CA ASN A 216 -9.15 -5.41 -8.87
C ASN A 216 -8.32 -4.12 -8.78
N VAL A 217 -7.03 -4.28 -8.52
CA VAL A 217 -6.09 -3.16 -8.33
C VAL A 217 -4.93 -3.28 -9.31
N GLU A 218 -4.76 -2.26 -10.14
CA GLU A 218 -3.66 -2.09 -11.07
C GLU A 218 -2.61 -1.15 -10.46
N VAL A 219 -1.34 -1.54 -10.51
CA VAL A 219 -0.21 -0.82 -9.93
C VAL A 219 0.67 -0.24 -11.03
N GLN A 220 0.78 1.08 -11.05
CA GLN A 220 1.57 1.81 -12.03
C GLN A 220 2.80 2.45 -11.38
N ASN A 221 3.94 2.40 -12.09
CA ASN A 221 5.14 3.16 -11.76
C ASN A 221 5.51 4.01 -12.98
N TYR A 222 5.13 5.28 -12.96
CA TYR A 222 5.33 6.23 -14.05
C TYR A 222 6.81 6.56 -14.25
N ILE A 223 7.27 6.52 -15.48
CA ILE A 223 8.67 6.71 -15.87
C ILE A 223 8.83 8.01 -16.66
N ASP A 224 9.30 9.07 -16.01
CA ASP A 224 9.70 10.33 -16.65
C ASP A 224 11.06 10.18 -17.37
N ASN A 225 11.04 9.53 -18.54
CA ASN A 225 12.23 9.25 -19.32
C ASN A 225 12.62 10.38 -20.28
N THR A 226 11.83 11.48 -20.35
CA THR A 226 12.11 12.67 -21.17
C THR A 226 12.42 13.91 -20.35
N GLY A 227 12.47 13.79 -19.02
CA GLY A 227 12.61 14.93 -18.12
C GLY A 227 14.03 15.50 -18.02
N VAL A 228 14.11 16.70 -17.45
CA VAL A 228 15.35 17.45 -17.22
C VAL A 228 16.42 16.62 -16.50
N GLN A 229 16.02 15.73 -15.59
CA GLN A 229 16.97 14.96 -14.78
C GLN A 229 17.68 13.88 -15.60
N VAL A 230 16.99 13.28 -16.57
CA VAL A 230 17.61 12.37 -17.55
C VAL A 230 18.56 13.14 -18.46
N ALA A 231 18.11 14.29 -18.98
CA ALA A 231 18.95 15.15 -19.81
C ALA A 231 20.25 15.53 -19.11
N ASP A 232 20.25 15.81 -17.81
CA ASP A 232 21.45 16.13 -17.03
C ASP A 232 22.48 14.98 -17.02
N VAL A 233 22.04 13.73 -16.97
CA VAL A 233 22.94 12.55 -17.03
C VAL A 233 23.45 12.35 -18.47
N VAL A 234 22.59 12.56 -19.46
CA VAL A 234 22.98 12.49 -20.88
C VAL A 234 24.01 13.56 -21.20
N VAL A 235 23.81 14.80 -20.72
CA VAL A 235 24.82 15.87 -20.82
C VAL A 235 26.16 15.44 -20.20
N GLY A 236 26.09 14.79 -19.02
CA GLY A 236 27.27 14.26 -18.36
C GLY A 236 28.03 13.25 -19.23
N PHE A 237 27.36 12.27 -19.80
CA PHE A 237 28.01 11.29 -20.68
C PHE A 237 28.49 11.92 -21.97
N HIS A 238 27.64 12.67 -22.66
CA HIS A 238 27.92 13.18 -24.00
C HIS A 238 28.96 14.32 -24.00
N TYR A 239 28.76 15.34 -23.16
CA TYR A 239 29.63 16.54 -23.21
C TYR A 239 30.79 16.51 -22.20
N LEU A 240 30.61 15.95 -20.97
CA LEU A 240 31.70 15.93 -20.00
C LEU A 240 32.62 14.73 -20.15
N GLU A 241 32.08 13.57 -20.50
CA GLU A 241 32.87 12.34 -20.67
C GLU A 241 33.12 11.96 -22.12
N ASN A 242 32.51 12.68 -23.06
CA ASN A 242 32.62 12.47 -24.51
C ASN A 242 32.33 11.00 -24.90
N LYS A 243 31.27 10.42 -24.34
CA LYS A 243 30.87 9.04 -24.57
C LYS A 243 29.69 8.93 -25.51
N THR A 244 29.74 7.95 -26.39
CA THR A 244 28.65 7.52 -27.29
C THR A 244 27.71 6.55 -26.59
N ALA A 245 26.51 6.32 -27.15
CA ALA A 245 25.57 5.33 -26.67
C ALA A 245 26.17 3.91 -26.61
N ALA A 246 26.99 3.53 -27.60
CA ALA A 246 27.68 2.24 -27.65
C ALA A 246 28.67 2.06 -26.48
N GLU A 247 29.43 3.10 -26.14
CA GLU A 247 30.37 3.05 -25.00
C GLU A 247 29.65 3.00 -23.66
N VAL A 248 28.52 3.68 -23.54
CA VAL A 248 27.67 3.60 -22.33
C VAL A 248 27.00 2.23 -22.22
N ALA A 249 26.61 1.60 -23.34
CA ALA A 249 26.07 0.24 -23.32
C ALA A 249 27.11 -0.79 -22.76
N VAL A 250 28.41 -0.58 -23.03
CA VAL A 250 29.46 -1.42 -22.44
C VAL A 250 29.52 -1.26 -20.92
N LEU A 251 29.40 -0.03 -20.40
CA LEU A 251 29.35 0.22 -18.95
C LEU A 251 28.12 -0.41 -18.28
N ILE A 252 26.98 -0.40 -18.97
CA ILE A 252 25.75 -1.04 -18.49
C ILE A 252 25.87 -2.56 -18.44
N ALA A 253 26.56 -3.14 -19.41
CA ALA A 253 26.75 -4.60 -19.51
C ALA A 253 27.82 -5.12 -18.54
N ASP A 254 28.67 -4.27 -17.99
CA ASP A 254 29.73 -4.66 -17.06
C ASP A 254 29.13 -4.99 -15.67
N PRO A 255 29.20 -6.25 -15.20
CA PRO A 255 28.66 -6.67 -13.90
C PRO A 255 29.35 -6.03 -12.69
N ASP A 256 30.58 -5.53 -12.86
CA ASP A 256 31.36 -4.89 -11.80
C ASP A 256 30.99 -3.40 -11.67
N VAL A 257 30.23 -2.82 -12.61
CA VAL A 257 29.78 -1.45 -12.62
C VAL A 257 28.37 -1.33 -12.03
N ARG A 258 28.25 -0.65 -10.91
CA ARG A 258 26.95 -0.17 -10.39
C ARG A 258 26.53 1.06 -11.22
N PHE A 259 25.89 0.82 -12.36
CA PHE A 259 25.56 1.89 -13.32
C PHE A 259 24.71 3.01 -12.71
N ASP A 260 23.76 2.69 -11.87
CA ASP A 260 22.92 3.63 -11.13
C ASP A 260 23.74 4.52 -10.17
N TYR A 261 24.81 3.97 -9.57
CA TYR A 261 25.75 4.71 -8.71
C TYR A 261 26.67 5.61 -9.54
N LEU A 262 27.18 5.09 -10.66
CA LEU A 262 27.94 5.91 -11.62
C LEU A 262 27.12 7.10 -12.08
N CYS A 263 25.87 6.91 -12.46
CA CYS A 263 24.96 7.99 -12.84
C CYS A 263 24.67 8.95 -11.68
N TRP A 264 24.65 8.49 -10.42
CA TRP A 264 24.53 9.37 -9.26
C TRP A 264 25.68 10.37 -9.18
N ASP A 265 26.89 9.89 -9.32
CA ASP A 265 28.09 10.73 -9.24
C ASP A 265 28.21 11.65 -10.47
N LEU A 266 27.88 11.15 -11.66
CA LEU A 266 27.85 11.91 -12.89
C LEU A 266 26.83 13.06 -12.83
N TYR A 267 25.61 12.78 -12.37
CA TYR A 267 24.56 13.78 -12.16
C TYR A 267 25.00 14.90 -11.21
N ALA A 268 25.68 14.55 -10.12
CA ALA A 268 26.21 15.53 -9.17
C ALA A 268 27.29 16.43 -9.82
N ARG A 269 28.21 15.83 -10.60
CA ARG A 269 29.26 16.55 -11.34
C ARG A 269 28.66 17.48 -12.40
N THR A 270 27.72 17.01 -13.18
CA THR A 270 27.01 17.80 -14.20
C THR A 270 26.29 18.99 -13.56
N SER A 271 25.56 18.75 -12.45
CA SER A 271 24.86 19.80 -11.72
C SER A 271 25.79 20.86 -11.13
N ALA A 272 27.01 20.47 -10.72
CA ALA A 272 28.02 21.41 -10.27
C ALA A 272 28.57 22.25 -11.45
N TYR A 273 28.82 21.61 -12.59
CA TYR A 273 29.36 22.28 -13.78
C TYR A 273 28.44 23.36 -14.34
N TYR A 274 27.12 23.20 -14.24
CA TYR A 274 26.15 24.22 -14.66
C TYR A 274 26.26 25.53 -13.87
N LYS A 275 26.80 25.52 -12.68
CA LYS A 275 26.96 26.72 -11.85
C LYS A 275 28.09 27.63 -12.40
N ASP A 276 29.06 27.01 -13.02
CA ASP A 276 30.29 27.66 -13.46
C ASP A 276 30.33 27.94 -14.97
N SER A 277 29.39 27.42 -15.77
CA SER A 277 29.36 27.52 -17.23
C SER A 277 27.95 27.77 -17.78
N ALA A 278 27.77 28.98 -18.39
CA ALA A 278 26.56 29.32 -19.11
C ALA A 278 26.38 28.46 -20.39
N GLU A 279 27.47 28.00 -21.00
CA GLU A 279 27.47 27.12 -22.17
C GLU A 279 26.91 25.74 -21.80
N ALA A 280 27.30 25.19 -20.64
CA ALA A 280 26.77 23.92 -20.14
C ALA A 280 25.27 23.99 -19.90
N LEU A 281 24.75 25.13 -19.50
CA LEU A 281 23.30 25.30 -19.33
C LEU A 281 22.55 25.31 -20.69
N ALA A 282 23.20 25.77 -21.77
CA ALA A 282 22.65 25.66 -23.12
C ALA A 282 22.58 24.19 -23.58
N TRP A 283 23.61 23.38 -23.31
CA TRP A 283 23.61 21.94 -23.62
C TRP A 283 22.40 21.19 -23.04
N ARG A 284 21.96 21.55 -21.82
CA ARG A 284 20.74 20.99 -21.22
C ARG A 284 19.52 21.22 -22.12
N GLY A 285 19.35 22.44 -22.62
CA GLY A 285 18.22 22.78 -23.50
C GLY A 285 18.29 22.03 -24.84
N GLU A 286 19.46 21.96 -25.45
CA GLU A 286 19.70 21.22 -26.70
C GLU A 286 19.43 19.71 -26.51
N THR A 287 19.94 19.14 -25.41
CA THR A 287 19.72 17.72 -25.06
C THR A 287 18.24 17.40 -24.84
N LEU A 288 17.52 18.26 -24.12
CA LEU A 288 16.07 18.07 -23.93
C LEU A 288 15.31 18.06 -25.26
N HIS A 289 15.58 19.03 -26.14
CA HIS A 289 14.96 19.09 -27.47
C HIS A 289 15.29 17.84 -28.31
N ALA A 290 16.54 17.35 -28.24
CA ALA A 290 16.95 16.15 -28.96
C ALA A 290 16.24 14.88 -28.41
N ILE A 291 16.08 14.78 -27.10
CA ILE A 291 15.34 13.67 -26.47
C ILE A 291 13.86 13.70 -26.88
N GLU A 292 13.21 14.86 -26.81
CA GLU A 292 11.80 15.03 -27.20
C GLU A 292 11.55 14.76 -28.68
N ALA A 293 12.51 15.14 -29.54
CA ALA A 293 12.42 14.92 -30.99
C ALA A 293 12.54 13.43 -31.36
N GLY A 294 13.28 12.63 -30.59
CA GLY A 294 13.53 11.23 -30.91
C GLY A 294 14.37 10.98 -32.15
N GLY A 295 14.71 9.72 -32.43
CA GLY A 295 15.35 9.31 -33.71
C GLY A 295 16.77 9.86 -33.95
N ASN A 296 17.50 10.18 -32.90
CA ASN A 296 18.86 10.67 -32.92
C ASN A 296 19.73 10.05 -31.83
N ASP A 297 21.07 10.17 -31.93
CA ASP A 297 22.03 9.55 -31.00
C ASP A 297 21.82 9.97 -29.51
N ILE A 298 21.39 11.22 -29.28
CA ILE A 298 21.11 11.74 -27.93
C ILE A 298 19.87 11.08 -27.35
N ALA A 299 18.82 10.92 -28.15
CA ALA A 299 17.60 10.22 -27.73
C ALA A 299 17.85 8.73 -27.48
N GLU A 300 18.69 8.09 -28.30
CA GLU A 300 19.13 6.70 -28.09
C GLU A 300 19.91 6.56 -26.77
N LEU A 301 20.85 7.45 -26.49
CA LEU A 301 21.60 7.49 -25.23
C LEU A 301 20.68 7.71 -24.04
N ALA A 302 19.71 8.62 -24.13
CA ALA A 302 18.74 8.87 -23.07
C ALA A 302 17.88 7.65 -22.78
N HIS A 303 17.39 6.98 -23.83
CA HIS A 303 16.61 5.74 -23.71
C HIS A 303 17.42 4.64 -23.01
N LEU A 304 18.68 4.44 -23.44
CA LEU A 304 19.58 3.44 -22.88
C LEU A 304 19.86 3.69 -21.38
N VAL A 305 20.16 4.94 -21.01
CA VAL A 305 20.39 5.35 -19.63
C VAL A 305 19.12 5.14 -18.78
N ALA A 306 17.97 5.64 -19.24
CA ALA A 306 16.71 5.53 -18.51
C ALA A 306 16.33 4.08 -18.28
N ASP A 307 16.44 3.21 -19.30
CA ASP A 307 16.12 1.79 -19.23
C ASP A 307 16.98 1.06 -18.19
N ALA A 308 18.29 1.30 -18.21
CA ALA A 308 19.22 0.70 -17.25
C ALA A 308 18.94 1.14 -15.80
N ILE A 309 18.63 2.42 -15.59
CA ILE A 309 18.29 2.94 -14.26
C ILE A 309 16.94 2.39 -13.77
N VAL A 310 15.92 2.30 -14.64
CA VAL A 310 14.63 1.69 -14.28
C VAL A 310 14.82 0.23 -13.84
N ARG A 311 15.68 -0.54 -14.52
CA ARG A 311 16.01 -1.91 -14.11
C ARG A 311 16.64 -1.94 -12.71
N ALA A 312 17.55 -1.01 -12.40
CA ALA A 312 18.14 -0.89 -11.07
C ALA A 312 17.07 -0.52 -10.03
N HIS A 313 16.17 0.44 -10.32
CA HIS A 313 15.07 0.82 -9.43
C HIS A 313 14.14 -0.36 -9.13
N VAL A 314 13.67 -1.08 -10.17
CA VAL A 314 12.80 -2.25 -9.99
C VAL A 314 13.49 -3.34 -9.15
N LYS A 315 14.80 -3.56 -9.36
CA LYS A 315 15.60 -4.49 -8.53
C LYS A 315 15.66 -4.05 -7.07
N THR A 316 15.87 -2.77 -6.79
CA THR A 316 15.87 -2.21 -5.42
C THR A 316 14.48 -2.39 -4.78
N MET A 317 13.40 -2.10 -5.51
CA MET A 317 12.03 -2.24 -4.99
C MET A 317 11.66 -3.70 -4.72
N LEU A 318 12.12 -4.62 -5.56
CA LEU A 318 11.91 -6.07 -5.36
C LEU A 318 12.60 -6.59 -4.07
N ARG A 319 13.72 -5.99 -3.63
CA ARG A 319 14.32 -6.30 -2.32
C ARG A 319 13.37 -6.02 -1.15
N LEU A 320 12.44 -5.06 -1.33
CA LEU A 320 11.39 -4.72 -0.37
C LEU A 320 10.09 -5.52 -0.58
N GLY A 321 10.04 -6.40 -1.59
CA GLY A 321 8.82 -7.12 -1.99
C GLY A 321 7.79 -6.22 -2.66
N ILE A 322 8.22 -5.17 -3.36
CA ILE A 322 7.36 -4.21 -4.08
C ILE A 322 7.40 -4.53 -5.57
N GLU A 323 6.23 -4.71 -6.17
CA GLU A 323 6.01 -5.12 -7.55
C GLU A 323 5.01 -4.18 -8.23
N TYR A 324 5.08 -4.12 -9.57
CA TYR A 324 4.22 -3.27 -10.40
C TYR A 324 3.59 -4.10 -11.51
N ASP A 325 2.44 -3.63 -12.03
CA ASP A 325 1.78 -4.26 -13.18
C ASP A 325 2.27 -3.64 -14.49
N VAL A 326 2.49 -2.32 -14.52
CA VAL A 326 2.90 -1.61 -15.72
C VAL A 326 3.81 -0.42 -15.41
N LEU A 327 4.75 -0.15 -16.34
CA LEU A 327 5.66 1.00 -16.37
C LEU A 327 5.26 1.94 -17.54
N PRO A 328 4.34 2.89 -17.32
CA PRO A 328 4.03 3.90 -18.32
C PRO A 328 5.21 4.86 -18.51
N ARG A 329 5.63 5.09 -19.77
CA ARG A 329 6.70 6.02 -20.11
C ARG A 329 6.16 7.35 -20.60
N GLU A 330 6.77 8.45 -20.20
CA GLU A 330 6.37 9.78 -20.62
C GLU A 330 6.58 10.00 -22.12
N SER A 331 7.63 9.42 -22.72
CA SER A 331 7.90 9.53 -24.14
C SER A 331 6.71 9.12 -25.01
N GLU A 332 5.99 8.04 -24.65
CA GLU A 332 4.86 7.54 -25.43
C GLU A 332 3.63 8.45 -25.33
N ILE A 333 3.48 9.23 -24.25
CA ILE A 333 2.44 10.28 -24.16
C ILE A 333 2.62 11.33 -25.24
N LEU A 334 3.88 11.65 -25.59
CA LEU A 334 4.22 12.58 -26.66
C LEU A 334 4.09 11.90 -28.04
N HIS A 335 4.74 10.75 -28.26
CA HIS A 335 4.80 10.07 -29.55
C HIS A 335 3.41 9.60 -30.01
N LEU A 336 2.57 9.07 -29.14
CA LEU A 336 1.19 8.67 -29.42
C LEU A 336 0.20 9.85 -29.44
N GLN A 337 0.71 11.07 -29.28
CA GLN A 337 -0.07 12.31 -29.32
C GLN A 337 -1.23 12.34 -28.29
N PHE A 338 -1.03 11.78 -27.10
CA PHE A 338 -2.00 11.86 -26.01
C PHE A 338 -2.22 13.32 -25.61
N TRP A 339 -1.11 14.06 -25.51
CA TRP A 339 -1.17 15.49 -25.22
C TRP A 339 -1.94 16.27 -26.29
N ALA A 340 -1.70 16.03 -27.56
CA ALA A 340 -2.42 16.74 -28.64
C ALA A 340 -3.93 16.53 -28.53
N THR A 341 -4.36 15.30 -28.24
CA THR A 341 -5.77 14.97 -28.00
C THR A 341 -6.34 15.67 -26.76
N ALA A 342 -5.62 15.66 -25.65
CA ALA A 342 -6.01 16.35 -24.43
C ALA A 342 -6.10 17.86 -24.63
N PHE A 343 -5.13 18.45 -25.37
CA PHE A 343 -5.10 19.86 -25.71
C PHE A 343 -6.32 20.29 -26.54
N GLU A 344 -6.68 19.52 -27.58
CA GLU A 344 -7.87 19.78 -28.35
C GLU A 344 -9.15 19.73 -27.50
N LEU A 345 -9.24 18.78 -26.57
CA LEU A 345 -10.37 18.69 -25.64
C LEU A 345 -10.44 19.92 -24.74
N LEU A 346 -9.31 20.34 -24.17
CA LEU A 346 -9.22 21.52 -23.30
C LEU A 346 -9.59 22.81 -24.05
N GLN A 347 -9.14 22.97 -25.31
CA GLN A 347 -9.51 24.11 -26.16
C GLN A 347 -10.99 24.11 -26.49
N ARG A 348 -11.56 23.01 -26.96
CA ARG A 348 -12.98 22.88 -27.33
C ARG A 348 -13.93 23.21 -26.18
N ARG A 349 -13.50 22.96 -24.94
CA ARG A 349 -14.26 23.25 -23.71
C ARG A 349 -13.92 24.61 -23.09
N ASN A 350 -13.07 25.42 -23.73
CA ASN A 350 -12.57 26.68 -23.20
C ASN A 350 -11.92 26.55 -21.80
N ALA A 351 -11.37 25.36 -21.47
CA ALA A 351 -10.67 25.11 -20.22
C ALA A 351 -9.29 25.79 -20.17
N ILE A 352 -8.73 26.11 -21.33
CA ILE A 352 -7.51 26.87 -21.51
C ILE A 352 -7.72 27.98 -22.55
N TYR A 353 -6.95 29.05 -22.43
CA TYR A 353 -6.97 30.14 -23.37
C TYR A 353 -5.56 30.63 -23.69
N PHE A 354 -5.39 31.25 -24.87
CA PHE A 354 -4.12 31.85 -25.29
C PHE A 354 -3.98 33.24 -24.67
N GLU A 355 -2.92 33.48 -23.89
CA GLU A 355 -2.70 34.76 -23.24
C GLU A 355 -1.94 35.72 -24.20
N GLU A 356 -2.64 36.66 -24.81
CA GLU A 356 -2.07 37.61 -25.75
C GLU A 356 -1.29 38.75 -25.08
N ASN A 357 -1.66 39.08 -23.84
CA ASN A 357 -1.09 40.14 -23.04
C ASN A 357 -0.94 39.71 -21.59
N GLY A 358 0.07 40.24 -20.88
CA GLY A 358 0.28 39.93 -19.47
C GLY A 358 1.58 39.18 -19.22
N LYS A 359 1.69 38.57 -18.01
CA LYS A 359 2.90 37.89 -17.54
C LYS A 359 3.22 36.62 -18.37
N ASN A 360 2.19 35.93 -18.84
CA ASN A 360 2.33 34.68 -19.60
C ASN A 360 2.04 34.88 -21.10
N LYS A 361 2.35 36.04 -21.62
CA LYS A 361 2.14 36.38 -23.05
C LYS A 361 2.70 35.30 -23.98
N GLY A 362 1.86 34.84 -24.90
CA GLY A 362 2.22 33.82 -25.90
C GLY A 362 2.07 32.37 -25.36
N CYS A 363 1.61 32.18 -24.14
CA CYS A 363 1.38 30.87 -23.55
C CYS A 363 -0.11 30.48 -23.61
N TRP A 364 -0.38 29.19 -23.61
CA TRP A 364 -1.70 28.67 -23.28
C TRP A 364 -1.79 28.45 -21.78
N VAL A 365 -2.81 28.99 -21.14
CA VAL A 365 -2.96 29.01 -19.70
C VAL A 365 -4.34 28.53 -19.24
N MET A 366 -4.38 27.89 -18.08
CA MET A 366 -5.60 27.54 -17.37
C MET A 366 -5.88 28.62 -16.30
N PRO A 367 -7.07 29.20 -16.23
CA PRO A 367 -7.38 30.27 -15.25
C PRO A 367 -7.39 29.73 -13.82
N SER A 368 -6.90 30.51 -12.87
CA SER A 368 -6.85 30.14 -11.45
C SER A 368 -8.23 29.91 -10.81
N SER A 369 -9.26 30.51 -11.36
CA SER A 369 -10.66 30.29 -10.94
C SER A 369 -11.09 28.81 -11.07
N SER A 370 -10.44 28.06 -11.97
CA SER A 370 -10.74 26.63 -12.18
C SER A 370 -10.26 25.72 -11.05
N PHE A 371 -9.34 26.16 -10.16
CA PHE A 371 -8.72 25.32 -9.11
C PHE A 371 -8.76 25.94 -7.71
N ARG A 372 -9.56 27.00 -7.50
CA ARG A 372 -9.69 27.69 -6.19
C ARG A 372 -10.86 27.23 -5.31
N GLU A 373 -11.78 26.42 -5.80
CA GLU A 373 -12.86 25.88 -4.97
C GLU A 373 -12.33 24.80 -4.03
N GLY A 374 -11.87 25.19 -2.83
CA GLY A 374 -11.43 24.28 -1.77
C GLY A 374 -10.11 24.60 -1.08
N ALA A 375 -9.34 25.58 -1.52
CA ALA A 375 -8.12 25.98 -0.83
C ALA A 375 -8.44 26.80 0.43
N GLU A 376 -8.10 26.26 1.62
CA GLU A 376 -8.13 27.04 2.86
C GLU A 376 -7.19 28.25 2.74
N ALA A 377 -7.72 29.45 3.05
CA ALA A 377 -6.99 30.70 3.05
C ALA A 377 -5.92 30.68 4.15
N GLY A 378 -4.66 30.41 3.82
CA GLY A 378 -3.60 30.33 4.81
C GLY A 378 -2.15 30.48 4.37
N ALA A 379 -1.85 30.58 3.08
CA ALA A 379 -0.47 30.82 2.60
C ALA A 379 -0.43 32.08 1.74
N GLU A 380 0.28 33.11 2.20
CA GLU A 380 0.70 34.28 1.41
C GLU A 380 1.86 33.88 0.45
N GLU A 381 1.62 32.94 -0.47
CA GLU A 381 2.44 32.85 -1.68
C GLU A 381 1.79 33.69 -2.76
N GLU A 382 2.59 34.43 -3.55
CA GLU A 382 2.13 35.20 -4.72
C GLU A 382 1.37 34.27 -5.66
N ILE A 383 0.05 34.33 -5.59
CA ILE A 383 -0.86 33.41 -6.28
C ILE A 383 -0.82 33.82 -7.75
N GLU A 384 -0.27 32.94 -8.60
CA GLU A 384 -0.33 33.10 -10.06
C GLU A 384 -1.81 33.14 -10.49
N ASP A 385 -2.21 34.17 -11.24
CA ASP A 385 -3.58 34.33 -11.75
C ASP A 385 -3.99 33.27 -12.77
N SER A 386 -3.01 32.52 -13.30
CA SER A 386 -3.22 31.45 -14.29
C SER A 386 -2.02 30.50 -14.31
N LYS A 387 -2.26 29.22 -14.69
CA LYS A 387 -1.23 28.19 -14.81
C LYS A 387 -0.87 27.97 -16.27
N VAL A 388 0.42 28.11 -16.59
CA VAL A 388 0.94 27.82 -17.95
C VAL A 388 0.88 26.32 -18.21
N ILE A 389 0.15 25.96 -19.27
CA ILE A 389 0.00 24.58 -19.78
C ILE A 389 0.91 24.36 -20.98
N VAL A 390 0.98 25.33 -21.92
CA VAL A 390 1.93 25.32 -23.03
C VAL A 390 2.66 26.66 -23.04
N ARG A 391 3.98 26.60 -23.11
CA ARG A 391 4.86 27.79 -23.16
C ARG A 391 4.79 28.47 -24.51
N SER A 392 5.24 29.73 -24.61
CA SER A 392 5.27 30.53 -25.81
C SER A 392 6.14 29.94 -26.94
N ASN A 393 7.08 29.06 -26.63
CA ASN A 393 7.88 28.33 -27.61
C ASN A 393 7.22 27.00 -28.06
N GLY A 394 5.98 26.71 -27.65
CA GLY A 394 5.25 25.48 -27.98
C GLY A 394 5.54 24.29 -27.06
N THR A 395 6.47 24.41 -26.10
CA THR A 395 6.79 23.32 -25.19
C THR A 395 5.66 23.09 -24.20
N VAL A 396 5.18 21.85 -24.11
CA VAL A 396 4.18 21.41 -23.14
C VAL A 396 4.83 21.34 -21.75
N THR A 397 4.14 21.90 -20.74
CA THR A 397 4.60 21.73 -19.36
C THR A 397 4.25 20.33 -18.85
N TYR A 398 4.91 19.91 -17.76
CA TYR A 398 4.59 18.62 -17.11
C TYR A 398 3.10 18.53 -16.72
N VAL A 399 2.46 19.63 -16.32
CA VAL A 399 1.02 19.66 -15.97
C VAL A 399 0.14 19.23 -17.16
N GLY A 400 0.47 19.65 -18.36
CA GLY A 400 -0.26 19.25 -19.56
C GLY A 400 -0.15 17.73 -19.82
N LYS A 401 1.05 17.18 -19.65
CA LYS A 401 1.31 15.74 -19.78
C LYS A 401 0.54 14.95 -18.71
N ASP A 402 0.53 15.43 -17.46
CA ASP A 402 -0.19 14.81 -16.34
C ASP A 402 -1.70 14.80 -16.57
N ILE A 403 -2.30 15.85 -17.13
CA ILE A 403 -3.72 15.89 -17.50
C ILE A 403 -4.02 14.81 -18.55
N ALA A 404 -3.20 14.71 -19.61
CA ALA A 404 -3.39 13.71 -20.66
C ALA A 404 -3.28 12.29 -20.10
N TYR A 405 -2.32 12.04 -19.22
CA TYR A 405 -2.12 10.76 -18.58
C TYR A 405 -3.28 10.42 -17.63
N GLN A 406 -3.78 11.39 -16.87
CA GLN A 406 -4.95 11.18 -15.99
C GLN A 406 -6.22 10.85 -16.79
N LEU A 407 -6.43 11.51 -17.94
CA LEU A 407 -7.52 11.17 -18.86
C LEU A 407 -7.41 9.73 -19.37
N TRP A 408 -6.20 9.28 -19.69
CA TRP A 408 -5.96 7.89 -20.10
C TRP A 408 -6.26 6.90 -18.97
N LYS A 409 -5.82 7.18 -17.73
CA LYS A 409 -6.11 6.31 -16.58
C LYS A 409 -7.61 6.05 -16.39
N PHE A 410 -8.45 7.02 -16.68
CA PHE A 410 -9.91 6.88 -16.64
C PHE A 410 -10.53 6.38 -17.97
N GLY A 411 -9.74 6.12 -19.00
CA GLY A 411 -10.24 5.71 -20.31
C GLY A 411 -10.96 6.81 -21.09
N LEU A 412 -10.74 8.09 -20.74
CA LEU A 412 -11.44 9.26 -21.31
C LEU A 412 -10.75 9.82 -22.55
N LEU A 413 -9.51 9.42 -22.82
CA LEU A 413 -8.70 9.97 -23.91
C LEU A 413 -9.08 9.39 -25.27
N GLY A 414 -9.71 8.21 -25.34
CA GLY A 414 -10.02 7.52 -26.58
C GLY A 414 -8.79 6.96 -27.32
N LYS A 415 -7.64 6.95 -26.65
CA LYS A 415 -6.36 6.41 -27.13
C LYS A 415 -5.80 5.48 -26.07
N ASP A 416 -4.94 4.53 -26.48
CA ASP A 416 -4.23 3.61 -25.59
C ASP A 416 -2.77 3.51 -26.02
N PHE A 417 -1.92 3.02 -25.10
CA PHE A 417 -0.55 2.63 -25.39
C PHE A 417 -0.51 1.30 -26.10
N PHE A 418 0.63 0.99 -26.71
CA PHE A 418 1.04 -0.39 -26.95
C PHE A 418 1.83 -0.88 -25.74
N TYR A 419 1.97 -2.21 -25.60
CA TYR A 419 2.60 -2.81 -24.42
C TYR A 419 3.50 -3.97 -24.83
N ARG A 420 4.62 -4.13 -24.11
CA ARG A 420 5.47 -5.30 -24.22
C ARG A 420 5.86 -5.81 -22.83
N PRO A 421 6.12 -7.13 -22.66
CA PRO A 421 6.67 -7.66 -21.42
C PRO A 421 8.01 -7.00 -21.11
N TRP A 422 8.18 -6.61 -19.83
CA TRP A 422 9.43 -6.05 -19.32
C TRP A 422 10.27 -7.10 -18.60
N GLN A 423 9.65 -7.77 -17.62
CA GLN A 423 10.21 -8.91 -16.89
C GLN A 423 9.10 -9.74 -16.25
N THR A 424 9.42 -10.96 -15.87
CA THR A 424 8.54 -11.82 -15.07
C THR A 424 9.06 -11.89 -13.64
N TYR A 425 8.19 -11.66 -12.68
CA TYR A 425 8.49 -11.80 -11.26
C TYR A 425 8.56 -13.29 -10.86
N PRO A 426 9.18 -13.62 -9.68
CA PRO A 426 9.33 -15.00 -9.24
C PRO A 426 8.01 -15.78 -9.05
N ASP A 427 6.90 -15.09 -8.84
CA ASP A 427 5.56 -15.69 -8.71
C ASP A 427 4.87 -15.96 -10.05
N GLY A 428 5.51 -15.58 -11.17
CA GLY A 428 5.00 -15.71 -12.54
C GLY A 428 4.21 -14.52 -13.06
N HIS A 429 4.03 -13.46 -12.25
CA HIS A 429 3.40 -12.20 -12.66
C HIS A 429 4.34 -11.45 -13.64
N THR A 430 3.77 -10.89 -14.71
CA THR A 430 4.53 -10.15 -15.71
C THR A 430 4.41 -8.65 -15.47
N LEU A 431 5.55 -7.97 -15.35
CA LEU A 431 5.65 -6.52 -15.42
C LEU A 431 5.67 -6.10 -16.90
N TRP A 432 4.79 -5.19 -17.26
CA TRP A 432 4.68 -4.64 -18.61
C TRP A 432 5.30 -3.25 -18.69
N VAL A 433 5.70 -2.84 -19.89
CA VAL A 433 6.11 -1.47 -20.19
C VAL A 433 5.34 -0.96 -21.39
N THR A 434 5.00 0.33 -21.38
CA THR A 434 4.37 0.97 -22.55
C THR A 434 5.38 1.15 -23.68
N THR A 435 4.89 1.18 -24.92
CA THR A 435 5.64 1.46 -26.14
C THR A 435 4.73 2.22 -27.12
N ASP A 436 5.33 2.91 -28.07
CA ASP A 436 4.64 3.67 -29.13
C ASP A 436 4.42 2.85 -30.41
N GLU A 437 5.01 1.67 -30.50
CA GLU A 437 4.84 0.74 -31.61
C GLU A 437 4.22 -0.58 -31.15
N ALA A 438 3.45 -1.21 -32.05
CA ALA A 438 2.92 -2.54 -31.82
C ALA A 438 4.08 -3.56 -31.76
N ASP A 439 4.09 -4.40 -30.75
CA ASP A 439 5.05 -5.52 -30.68
C ASP A 439 4.62 -6.64 -31.63
N ASP A 440 5.39 -6.86 -32.69
CA ASP A 440 5.18 -7.94 -33.66
C ASP A 440 5.46 -9.36 -33.07
N ALA A 441 5.98 -9.43 -31.86
CA ALA A 441 6.36 -10.70 -31.21
C ALA A 441 5.15 -11.56 -30.76
N GLY A 442 3.92 -11.08 -30.94
CA GLY A 442 2.70 -11.90 -30.72
C GLY A 442 2.47 -12.29 -29.26
N HIS A 443 2.82 -11.43 -28.30
CA HIS A 443 2.51 -11.64 -26.88
C HIS A 443 1.00 -11.52 -26.63
N GLU A 444 0.31 -12.65 -26.59
CA GLU A 444 -1.12 -12.73 -26.30
C GLU A 444 -1.36 -13.33 -24.90
N PRO A 445 -2.39 -12.83 -24.16
CA PRO A 445 -3.16 -11.60 -24.37
C PRO A 445 -2.56 -10.39 -23.69
N THR A 446 -2.57 -9.23 -24.36
CA THR A 446 -2.17 -7.95 -23.77
C THR A 446 -3.18 -7.56 -22.68
N PRO A 447 -2.76 -7.26 -21.44
CA PRO A 447 -3.65 -6.79 -20.40
C PRO A 447 -4.32 -5.47 -20.78
N SER A 448 -5.56 -5.25 -20.33
CA SER A 448 -6.24 -3.96 -20.46
C SER A 448 -5.87 -3.07 -19.28
N PHE A 449 -4.91 -2.20 -19.46
CA PHE A 449 -4.51 -1.21 -18.45
C PHE A 449 -5.37 0.06 -18.49
N GLY A 450 -5.31 0.87 -17.41
CA GLY A 450 -6.13 2.06 -17.27
C GLY A 450 -7.62 1.75 -17.14
N LYS A 451 -8.50 2.67 -17.61
CA LYS A 451 -9.96 2.57 -17.55
C LYS A 451 -10.47 2.34 -16.12
N ALA A 452 -9.91 3.05 -15.17
CA ALA A 452 -10.20 2.92 -13.75
C ALA A 452 -11.50 3.63 -13.37
N ASP A 453 -12.16 3.10 -12.34
CA ASP A 453 -13.26 3.78 -11.64
C ASP A 453 -12.70 4.77 -10.60
N LYS A 454 -11.51 4.49 -10.04
CA LYS A 454 -10.83 5.32 -9.04
C LYS A 454 -9.31 5.29 -9.22
N VAL A 455 -8.67 6.42 -9.01
CA VAL A 455 -7.21 6.58 -9.14
C VAL A 455 -6.62 7.18 -7.88
N PHE A 456 -5.56 6.56 -7.37
CA PHE A 456 -4.74 7.10 -6.29
C PHE A 456 -3.34 7.43 -6.83
N ASN A 457 -2.93 8.69 -6.69
CA ASN A 457 -1.59 9.15 -7.03
C ASN A 457 -0.81 9.37 -5.72
N VAL A 458 0.19 8.52 -5.46
CA VAL A 458 1.05 8.60 -4.26
C VAL A 458 2.19 9.56 -4.52
N ILE A 459 2.01 10.81 -4.11
CA ILE A 459 2.90 11.92 -4.46
C ILE A 459 3.17 12.78 -3.21
N ASP A 460 4.41 13.30 -3.11
CA ASP A 460 4.87 14.18 -2.02
C ASP A 460 3.96 15.42 -1.87
N SER A 461 3.68 15.84 -0.64
CA SER A 461 2.79 16.97 -0.30
C SER A 461 3.21 18.29 -0.97
N ARG A 462 4.51 18.47 -1.23
CA ARG A 462 5.04 19.66 -1.93
C ARG A 462 4.55 19.78 -3.38
N GLN A 463 3.94 18.74 -3.94
CA GLN A 463 3.36 18.71 -5.29
C GLN A 463 1.83 18.78 -5.27
N SER A 464 1.18 19.04 -4.13
CA SER A 464 -0.28 19.09 -3.98
C SER A 464 -0.93 20.03 -4.99
N TYR A 465 -0.38 21.23 -5.16
CA TYR A 465 -0.88 22.22 -6.11
C TYR A 465 -0.99 21.68 -7.54
N LEU A 466 -0.04 20.84 -7.97
CA LEU A 466 -0.06 20.25 -9.31
C LEU A 466 -1.19 19.23 -9.47
N GLN A 467 -1.46 18.45 -8.43
CA GLN A 467 -2.57 17.52 -8.42
C GLN A 467 -3.92 18.26 -8.48
N ASP A 468 -4.03 19.40 -7.79
CA ASP A 468 -5.24 20.24 -7.84
C ASP A 468 -5.48 20.77 -9.27
N VAL A 469 -4.42 21.17 -9.98
CA VAL A 469 -4.53 21.62 -11.39
C VAL A 469 -4.96 20.48 -12.32
N VAL A 470 -4.46 19.25 -12.12
CA VAL A 470 -4.88 18.08 -12.90
C VAL A 470 -6.38 17.79 -12.67
N MET A 471 -6.84 17.80 -11.43
CA MET A 471 -8.26 17.61 -11.09
C MET A 471 -9.14 18.72 -11.67
N ALA A 472 -8.66 19.98 -11.63
CA ALA A 472 -9.34 21.10 -12.26
C ALA A 472 -9.45 20.95 -13.78
N GLY A 473 -8.44 20.39 -14.42
CA GLY A 473 -8.49 20.03 -15.83
C GLY A 473 -9.61 19.05 -16.17
N LEU A 474 -9.77 18.00 -15.35
CA LEU A 474 -10.89 17.05 -15.48
C LEU A 474 -12.26 17.74 -15.29
N ARG A 475 -12.40 18.59 -14.26
CA ARG A 475 -13.65 19.33 -14.02
C ARG A 475 -13.99 20.26 -15.16
N ALA A 476 -13.00 20.98 -15.70
CA ALA A 476 -13.17 21.88 -16.84
C ALA A 476 -13.59 21.15 -18.14
N LEU A 477 -13.35 19.83 -18.21
CA LEU A 477 -13.80 18.95 -19.27
C LEU A 477 -15.16 18.28 -18.99
N ASP A 478 -15.89 18.67 -17.94
CA ASP A 478 -17.16 18.08 -17.47
C ASP A 478 -17.03 16.64 -16.91
N PHE A 479 -15.81 16.20 -16.52
CA PHE A 479 -15.55 14.90 -15.91
C PHE A 479 -15.53 14.99 -14.38
N GLN A 480 -16.62 15.51 -13.78
CA GLN A 480 -16.70 15.76 -12.34
C GLN A 480 -16.51 14.48 -11.51
N MET A 481 -17.16 13.38 -11.89
CA MET A 481 -17.06 12.10 -11.18
C MET A 481 -15.61 11.58 -11.15
N GLN A 482 -14.88 11.69 -12.25
CA GLN A 482 -13.50 11.25 -12.34
C GLN A 482 -12.54 12.19 -11.59
N ALA A 483 -12.85 13.49 -11.58
CA ALA A 483 -12.10 14.44 -10.76
C ALA A 483 -12.24 14.10 -9.27
N ASP A 484 -13.45 13.76 -8.81
CA ASP A 484 -13.72 13.38 -7.42
C ASP A 484 -13.19 11.97 -7.09
N ALA A 485 -13.06 11.10 -8.10
CA ALA A 485 -12.44 9.78 -8.00
C ALA A 485 -10.89 9.81 -8.12
N SER A 486 -10.29 10.98 -8.43
CA SER A 486 -8.84 11.21 -8.41
C SER A 486 -8.40 11.58 -7.01
N VAL A 487 -7.63 10.74 -6.36
CA VAL A 487 -7.18 10.95 -4.98
C VAL A 487 -5.68 11.22 -4.94
N HIS A 488 -5.30 12.39 -4.50
CA HIS A 488 -3.91 12.66 -4.12
C HIS A 488 -3.62 12.00 -2.77
N PHE A 489 -2.92 10.87 -2.81
CA PHE A 489 -2.38 10.25 -1.61
C PHE A 489 -1.07 10.98 -1.23
N SER A 490 -1.22 12.13 -0.58
CA SER A 490 -0.10 12.97 -0.18
C SER A 490 0.66 12.37 1.01
N TYR A 491 1.96 12.60 1.07
CA TYR A 491 2.80 12.20 2.21
C TYR A 491 3.94 13.21 2.41
N GLU A 492 4.43 13.30 3.67
CA GLU A 492 5.57 14.13 4.01
C GLU A 492 6.90 13.39 3.85
N MET A 493 7.98 14.13 3.71
CA MET A 493 9.31 13.60 3.47
C MET A 493 9.83 12.73 4.61
N VAL A 494 10.79 11.85 4.27
CA VAL A 494 11.65 11.16 5.23
C VAL A 494 13.05 11.79 5.21
N ALA A 495 13.56 12.07 6.40
CA ALA A 495 14.92 12.52 6.68
C ALA A 495 15.69 11.43 7.43
N LEU A 496 16.95 11.68 7.77
CA LEU A 496 17.76 10.81 8.61
C LEU A 496 18.00 11.45 9.97
N SER A 497 18.10 10.63 11.02
CA SER A 497 18.65 11.11 12.29
C SER A 497 20.14 11.48 12.11
N PRO A 498 20.68 12.44 12.88
CA PRO A 498 22.10 12.75 12.84
C PRO A 498 22.98 11.53 13.11
N ARG A 499 22.53 10.64 13.98
CA ARG A 499 23.21 9.39 14.31
C ARG A 499 23.32 8.47 13.10
N THR A 500 22.23 8.23 12.42
CA THR A 500 22.19 7.44 11.17
C THR A 500 23.10 8.05 10.10
N CYS A 501 23.13 9.38 9.97
CA CYS A 501 24.05 10.03 9.03
C CYS A 501 25.53 9.68 9.33
N VAL A 502 25.93 9.74 10.60
CA VAL A 502 27.30 9.39 11.01
C VAL A 502 27.59 7.91 10.73
N GLU A 503 26.66 7.01 11.02
CA GLU A 503 26.80 5.57 10.77
C GLU A 503 26.88 5.23 9.26
N MET A 504 26.28 6.07 8.41
CA MET A 504 26.39 6.00 6.95
C MET A 504 27.64 6.72 6.41
N GLY A 505 28.54 7.19 7.28
CA GLY A 505 29.79 7.86 6.90
C GLY A 505 29.62 9.31 6.45
N ILE A 506 28.47 9.94 6.70
CA ILE A 506 28.23 11.34 6.38
C ILE A 506 28.84 12.23 7.46
N SER A 507 29.76 13.11 7.06
CA SER A 507 30.35 14.10 7.97
C SER A 507 29.35 15.22 8.27
N LEU A 508 29.04 15.41 9.55
CA LEU A 508 28.13 16.45 10.02
C LEU A 508 28.88 17.55 10.77
N SER A 509 28.44 18.79 10.61
CA SER A 509 28.88 19.91 11.48
C SER A 509 28.37 19.71 12.93
N GLU A 510 28.99 20.38 13.91
CA GLU A 510 28.51 20.33 15.31
C GLU A 510 27.10 20.95 15.47
N GLU A 511 26.69 21.83 14.56
CA GLU A 511 25.33 22.35 14.52
C GLU A 511 24.33 21.30 13.97
N ASP A 512 24.73 20.60 12.90
CA ASP A 512 23.87 19.56 12.29
C ASP A 512 23.64 18.38 13.22
N LYS A 513 24.63 18.00 14.01
CA LYS A 513 24.48 16.94 15.03
C LYS A 513 23.43 17.24 16.11
N LYS A 514 23.07 18.53 16.30
CA LYS A 514 22.06 18.96 17.28
C LYS A 514 20.65 19.07 16.68
N LYS A 515 20.52 18.95 15.38
CA LYS A 515 19.20 19.03 14.69
C LYS A 515 18.38 17.78 14.99
N PRO A 516 17.04 17.88 14.99
CA PRO A 516 16.18 16.73 15.16
C PRO A 516 16.27 15.76 13.98
N TYR A 517 16.61 16.24 12.79
CA TYR A 517 16.82 15.45 11.59
C TYR A 517 17.71 16.19 10.58
N ILE A 518 18.23 15.44 9.62
CA ILE A 518 19.04 15.93 8.50
C ILE A 518 18.30 15.61 7.20
N GLU A 519 17.97 16.64 6.43
CA GLU A 519 17.40 16.44 5.09
C GLU A 519 18.46 15.88 4.14
N VAL A 520 18.16 14.72 3.56
CA VAL A 520 19.01 14.03 2.59
C VAL A 520 18.62 14.50 1.19
N SER A 521 19.54 15.18 0.52
CA SER A 521 19.33 15.68 -0.85
C SER A 521 20.47 15.26 -1.75
N GLY A 522 20.15 14.50 -2.79
CA GLY A 522 21.13 14.10 -3.81
C GLY A 522 21.76 15.29 -4.57
N ARG A 523 21.08 16.46 -4.59
CA ARG A 523 21.62 17.70 -5.18
C ARG A 523 22.72 18.34 -4.35
N LYS A 524 22.72 18.11 -3.05
CA LYS A 524 23.71 18.66 -2.09
C LYS A 524 24.86 17.68 -1.76
N GLY A 525 24.91 16.52 -2.44
CA GLY A 525 25.90 15.47 -2.15
C GLY A 525 25.67 14.71 -0.83
N LEU A 526 24.59 15.02 -0.10
CA LEU A 526 24.21 14.39 1.17
C LEU A 526 23.16 13.28 0.96
N GLY A 527 23.13 12.64 -0.21
CA GLY A 527 22.16 11.60 -0.53
C GLY A 527 22.60 10.24 -0.03
N VAL A 528 21.72 9.53 0.70
CA VAL A 528 21.93 8.13 1.05
C VAL A 528 21.19 7.27 0.02
N LYS A 529 21.95 6.44 -0.69
CA LYS A 529 21.40 5.50 -1.66
C LYS A 529 20.57 4.43 -0.95
N ALA A 530 19.45 4.05 -1.53
CA ALA A 530 18.50 3.12 -0.92
C ALA A 530 19.13 1.75 -0.63
N ASP A 531 19.92 1.23 -1.58
CA ASP A 531 20.57 -0.07 -1.41
C ASP A 531 21.62 -0.05 -0.30
N ASP A 532 22.42 1.02 -0.16
CA ASP A 532 23.41 1.14 0.91
C ASP A 532 22.71 1.14 2.29
N LEU A 533 21.57 1.81 2.40
CA LEU A 533 20.77 1.82 3.63
C LEU A 533 20.20 0.44 3.95
N ILE A 534 19.67 -0.25 2.96
CA ILE A 534 19.14 -1.61 3.12
C ILE A 534 20.25 -2.59 3.48
N ASP A 535 21.41 -2.50 2.84
CA ASP A 535 22.56 -3.36 3.12
C ASP A 535 23.06 -3.15 4.55
N LYS A 536 23.13 -1.90 5.01
CA LYS A 536 23.53 -1.57 6.37
C LYS A 536 22.55 -2.10 7.42
N LEU A 537 21.25 -2.02 7.15
CA LEU A 537 20.24 -2.63 8.02
C LEU A 537 20.39 -4.15 8.11
N ILE A 538 20.62 -4.82 6.99
CA ILE A 538 20.80 -6.29 6.93
C ILE A 538 22.08 -6.67 7.69
N GLU A 539 23.19 -5.97 7.47
CA GLU A 539 24.46 -6.17 8.19
C GLU A 539 24.26 -6.06 9.70
N THR A 540 23.58 -5.00 10.15
CA THR A 540 23.33 -4.76 11.57
C THR A 540 22.42 -5.85 12.18
N ALA A 541 21.38 -6.26 11.48
CA ALA A 541 20.50 -7.34 11.91
C ALA A 541 21.23 -8.70 11.94
N LEU A 542 22.14 -8.95 10.99
CA LEU A 542 22.90 -10.20 10.91
C LEU A 542 23.79 -10.41 12.15
N VAL A 543 24.46 -9.37 12.63
CA VAL A 543 25.27 -9.43 13.85
C VAL A 543 24.45 -9.94 15.04
N GLU A 544 23.23 -9.45 15.21
CA GLU A 544 22.34 -9.86 16.30
C GLU A 544 21.84 -11.29 16.10
N VAL A 545 21.49 -11.68 14.87
CA VAL A 545 21.06 -13.05 14.54
C VAL A 545 22.20 -14.05 14.77
N GLU A 546 23.42 -13.74 14.39
CA GLU A 546 24.59 -14.60 14.61
C GLU A 546 24.90 -14.80 16.10
N HIS A 547 24.73 -13.74 16.91
CA HIS A 547 24.92 -13.83 18.34
C HIS A 547 23.87 -14.70 19.03
N ARG A 548 22.60 -14.64 18.59
CA ARG A 548 21.50 -15.38 19.22
C ARG A 548 21.38 -16.83 18.71
N HIS A 549 21.72 -17.06 17.45
CA HIS A 549 21.53 -18.33 16.75
C HIS A 549 22.82 -18.82 16.05
N PRO A 550 23.89 -19.05 16.83
CA PRO A 550 25.18 -19.50 16.27
C PRO A 550 25.09 -20.90 15.61
N GLU A 551 24.07 -21.69 15.99
CA GLU A 551 23.82 -23.05 15.45
C GLU A 551 23.19 -23.07 14.07
N ALA A 552 22.55 -21.97 13.62
CA ALA A 552 21.91 -21.91 12.31
C ALA A 552 22.95 -21.78 11.19
N SER A 553 22.61 -22.24 9.97
CA SER A 553 23.50 -22.09 8.82
C SER A 553 23.67 -20.61 8.42
N PRO A 554 24.77 -20.25 7.75
CA PRO A 554 24.98 -18.87 7.26
C PRO A 554 23.84 -18.39 6.37
N GLU A 555 23.29 -19.25 5.50
CA GLU A 555 22.20 -18.94 4.58
C GLU A 555 20.89 -18.67 5.34
N GLU A 556 20.60 -19.47 6.36
CA GLU A 556 19.43 -19.26 7.24
C GLU A 556 19.56 -17.94 8.02
N ARG A 557 20.72 -17.68 8.62
CA ARG A 557 20.97 -16.42 9.34
C ARG A 557 20.83 -15.20 8.42
N GLN A 558 21.39 -15.27 7.22
CA GLN A 558 21.25 -14.20 6.22
C GLN A 558 19.80 -13.97 5.82
N THR A 559 19.01 -15.04 5.67
CA THR A 559 17.59 -14.94 5.34
C THR A 559 16.80 -14.28 6.47
N VAL A 560 17.03 -14.73 7.70
CA VAL A 560 16.38 -14.16 8.89
C VAL A 560 16.77 -12.68 9.09
N ALA A 561 18.07 -12.36 8.97
CA ALA A 561 18.55 -10.99 9.07
C ALA A 561 17.91 -10.07 8.04
N ARG A 562 17.78 -10.52 6.78
CA ARG A 562 17.07 -9.79 5.72
C ARG A 562 15.59 -9.58 6.09
N GLN A 563 14.90 -10.59 6.57
CA GLN A 563 13.49 -10.49 6.97
C GLN A 563 13.29 -9.51 8.12
N ILE A 564 14.18 -9.50 9.11
CA ILE A 564 14.16 -8.55 10.23
C ILE A 564 14.44 -7.14 9.73
N ALA A 565 15.48 -6.94 8.92
CA ALA A 565 15.88 -5.63 8.41
C ALA A 565 14.78 -4.97 7.54
N ILE A 566 14.23 -5.73 6.60
CA ILE A 566 13.13 -5.24 5.74
C ILE A 566 11.87 -4.99 6.56
N GLY A 567 11.54 -5.88 7.52
CA GLY A 567 10.43 -5.68 8.44
C GLY A 567 10.58 -4.41 9.28
N ALA A 568 11.79 -4.16 9.81
CA ALA A 568 12.12 -2.95 10.56
C ALA A 568 11.96 -1.69 9.71
N LEU A 569 12.50 -1.68 8.50
CA LEU A 569 12.43 -0.55 7.57
C LEU A 569 10.98 -0.24 7.20
N ARG A 570 10.22 -1.25 6.75
CA ARG A 570 8.82 -1.07 6.35
C ARG A 570 7.97 -0.59 7.51
N TYR A 571 8.10 -1.21 8.69
CA TYR A 571 7.35 -0.81 9.86
C TYR A 571 7.65 0.63 10.28
N PHE A 572 8.93 1.02 10.29
CA PHE A 572 9.34 2.38 10.62
C PHE A 572 8.71 3.43 9.69
N MET A 573 8.67 3.15 8.39
CA MET A 573 8.05 4.04 7.40
C MET A 573 6.53 4.15 7.55
N LEU A 574 5.88 3.12 8.14
CA LEU A 574 4.42 2.98 8.21
C LEU A 574 3.82 3.36 9.57
N LYS A 575 4.60 3.36 10.67
CA LYS A 575 4.05 3.62 12.00
C LYS A 575 3.62 5.08 12.23
N TYR A 576 4.20 6.01 11.49
CA TYR A 576 3.85 7.42 11.52
C TYR A 576 2.77 7.75 10.49
N THR A 577 1.94 8.75 10.80
CA THR A 577 0.97 9.23 9.83
C THR A 577 1.67 9.77 8.57
N ARG A 578 1.03 9.63 7.42
CA ARG A 578 1.61 10.06 6.14
C ARG A 578 1.98 11.55 6.11
N ASN A 579 1.24 12.38 6.85
CA ASN A 579 1.47 13.83 6.96
C ASN A 579 2.56 14.22 7.98
N SER A 580 3.30 13.27 8.54
CA SER A 580 4.40 13.54 9.47
C SER A 580 5.74 13.45 8.76
N VAL A 581 6.59 14.47 8.93
CA VAL A 581 8.02 14.35 8.62
C VAL A 581 8.63 13.33 9.59
N ILE A 582 9.38 12.36 9.07
CA ILE A 582 10.00 11.31 9.89
C ILE A 582 11.53 11.37 9.78
N ALA A 583 12.21 11.11 10.89
CA ALA A 583 13.66 10.98 10.95
C ALA A 583 14.03 9.51 11.12
N PHE A 584 14.51 8.86 10.05
CA PHE A 584 14.88 7.45 10.12
C PHE A 584 16.12 7.23 10.98
N ASP A 585 16.02 6.28 11.92
CA ASP A 585 17.10 5.88 12.81
C ASP A 585 17.25 4.36 12.85
N PHE A 586 18.47 3.84 12.62
CA PHE A 586 18.74 2.40 12.58
C PHE A 586 18.45 1.70 13.93
N HIS A 587 18.85 2.32 15.03
CA HIS A 587 18.68 1.72 16.36
C HIS A 587 17.21 1.68 16.76
N GLU A 588 16.47 2.75 16.47
CA GLU A 588 15.03 2.76 16.71
C GLU A 588 14.33 1.72 15.86
N ALA A 589 14.65 1.64 14.56
CA ALA A 589 14.00 0.72 13.64
C ALA A 589 14.25 -0.76 14.00
N LEU A 590 15.48 -1.11 14.39
CA LEU A 590 15.90 -2.47 14.72
C LEU A 590 15.66 -2.86 16.19
N SER A 591 15.12 -1.96 17.02
CA SER A 591 14.82 -2.27 18.42
C SER A 591 13.81 -3.41 18.56
N PHE A 592 14.05 -4.29 19.53
CA PHE A 592 13.10 -5.34 19.94
C PHE A 592 12.10 -4.86 21.00
N GLU A 593 12.17 -3.60 21.37
CA GLU A 593 11.29 -2.97 22.35
C GLU A 593 10.54 -1.78 21.73
N GLY A 594 9.32 -1.55 22.20
CA GLY A 594 8.48 -0.47 21.72
C GLY A 594 7.79 -0.75 20.39
N GLU A 595 7.33 0.31 19.72
CA GLU A 595 6.57 0.24 18.47
C GLU A 595 7.49 0.06 17.26
N THR A 596 7.91 -1.20 17.02
CA THR A 596 8.91 -1.57 16.00
C THR A 596 8.51 -2.81 15.21
N GLY A 597 9.07 -2.96 14.00
CA GLY A 597 8.90 -4.16 13.17
C GLY A 597 9.36 -5.44 13.87
N PRO A 598 10.59 -5.49 14.40
CA PRO A 598 11.10 -6.66 15.12
C PRO A 598 10.24 -7.07 16.31
N TYR A 599 9.67 -6.13 17.08
CA TYR A 599 8.74 -6.44 18.16
C TYR A 599 7.50 -7.20 17.69
N VAL A 600 6.90 -6.73 16.58
CA VAL A 600 5.70 -7.35 16.02
C VAL A 600 6.03 -8.71 15.41
N GLN A 601 7.14 -8.84 14.68
CA GLN A 601 7.62 -10.11 14.14
C GLN A 601 7.87 -11.14 15.25
N TYR A 602 8.49 -10.71 16.36
CA TYR A 602 8.81 -11.57 17.49
C TYR A 602 7.56 -12.16 18.17
N ALA A 603 6.47 -11.39 18.28
CA ALA A 603 5.20 -11.90 18.79
C ALA A 603 4.67 -13.05 17.91
N GLY A 604 4.75 -12.92 16.59
CA GLY A 604 4.40 -13.98 15.65
C GLY A 604 5.28 -15.24 15.77
N VAL A 605 6.61 -15.06 15.92
CA VAL A 605 7.57 -16.16 16.14
C VAL A 605 7.28 -16.88 17.44
N ARG A 606 6.96 -16.14 18.50
CA ARG A 606 6.58 -16.72 19.82
C ARG A 606 5.31 -17.56 19.73
N ALA A 607 4.28 -17.08 19.03
CA ALA A 607 3.05 -17.84 18.78
C ALA A 607 3.34 -19.13 17.97
N ALA A 608 4.15 -19.02 16.91
CA ALA A 608 4.59 -20.17 16.13
C ALA A 608 5.35 -21.20 16.96
N SER A 609 6.17 -20.76 17.92
CA SER A 609 6.93 -21.66 18.81
C SER A 609 6.03 -22.48 19.74
N ILE A 610 4.88 -21.94 20.19
CA ILE A 610 3.88 -22.71 20.96
C ILE A 610 3.28 -23.80 20.07
N LEU A 611 2.82 -23.42 18.87
CA LEU A 611 2.10 -24.32 17.97
C LEU A 611 2.99 -25.43 17.42
N ARG A 612 4.28 -25.16 17.15
CA ARG A 612 5.26 -26.20 16.72
C ARG A 612 5.47 -27.33 17.75
N LYS A 613 5.14 -27.12 19.00
CA LYS A 613 5.24 -28.17 20.05
C LYS A 613 4.05 -29.13 20.06
N ILE A 614 3.07 -28.87 19.22
CA ILE A 614 1.88 -29.71 19.05
C ILE A 614 2.04 -30.50 17.76
N HIS A 615 1.94 -31.85 17.86
CA HIS A 615 2.15 -32.71 16.69
C HIS A 615 1.09 -32.50 15.60
N GLU A 616 -0.16 -32.26 16.03
CA GLU A 616 -1.30 -32.02 15.15
C GLU A 616 -2.26 -31.06 15.85
N LEU A 617 -2.61 -29.96 15.17
CA LEU A 617 -3.61 -29.04 15.67
C LEU A 617 -4.99 -29.70 15.56
N PRO A 618 -5.79 -29.68 16.62
CA PRO A 618 -7.14 -30.23 16.56
C PRO A 618 -8.05 -29.37 15.66
N ASP A 619 -9.11 -29.97 15.13
CA ASP A 619 -10.21 -29.20 14.57
C ASP A 619 -10.97 -28.50 15.71
N PHE A 620 -10.62 -27.25 15.93
CA PHE A 620 -11.25 -26.44 16.97
C PHE A 620 -12.76 -26.30 16.79
N GLY A 621 -13.22 -26.32 15.52
CA GLY A 621 -14.65 -26.25 15.19
C GLY A 621 -15.44 -27.48 15.64
N GLU A 622 -14.81 -28.64 15.79
CA GLU A 622 -15.43 -29.86 16.28
C GLU A 622 -15.41 -29.97 17.81
N ILE A 623 -14.31 -29.47 18.42
CA ILE A 623 -14.08 -29.71 19.86
C ILE A 623 -14.53 -28.59 20.80
N LEU A 624 -14.63 -27.34 20.28
CA LEU A 624 -15.07 -26.19 21.07
C LEU A 624 -16.57 -25.93 20.86
N THR A 625 -17.34 -26.12 21.92
CA THR A 625 -18.78 -25.82 21.94
C THR A 625 -19.03 -24.36 22.34
N GLU A 626 -20.20 -23.82 22.01
CA GLU A 626 -20.60 -22.48 22.46
C GLU A 626 -20.62 -22.35 23.98
N GLU A 627 -21.03 -23.40 24.71
CA GLU A 627 -21.06 -23.39 26.18
C GLU A 627 -19.65 -23.40 26.79
N ALA A 628 -18.71 -24.17 26.20
CA ALA A 628 -17.32 -24.14 26.63
C ALA A 628 -16.70 -22.74 26.39
N LEU A 629 -16.96 -22.14 25.21
CA LEU A 629 -16.53 -20.79 24.89
C LEU A 629 -17.11 -19.75 25.86
N LYS A 630 -18.40 -19.82 26.14
CA LYS A 630 -19.08 -18.95 27.11
C LYS A 630 -18.48 -19.07 28.53
N THR A 631 -18.16 -20.26 28.95
CA THR A 631 -17.59 -20.53 30.28
C THR A 631 -16.18 -19.98 30.42
N HIS A 632 -15.30 -20.27 29.47
CA HIS A 632 -13.87 -19.96 29.58
C HIS A 632 -13.49 -18.55 29.08
N LEU A 633 -14.35 -17.88 28.29
CA LEU A 633 -14.15 -16.49 27.86
C LEU A 633 -14.62 -15.43 28.88
N GLN A 634 -14.98 -15.85 30.11
CA GLN A 634 -15.21 -14.90 31.20
C GLN A 634 -13.91 -14.23 31.66
N ALA A 635 -12.74 -14.86 31.43
CA ALA A 635 -11.46 -14.24 31.69
C ALA A 635 -11.24 -13.07 30.73
N GLU A 636 -11.10 -11.86 31.27
CA GLU A 636 -11.08 -10.60 30.49
C GLU A 636 -9.90 -10.55 29.55
N ASP A 637 -8.73 -10.99 29.96
CA ASP A 637 -7.50 -11.01 29.17
C ASP A 637 -7.60 -11.95 27.95
N VAL A 638 -8.24 -13.13 28.12
CA VAL A 638 -8.49 -14.06 26.99
C VAL A 638 -9.52 -13.48 26.02
N TRP A 639 -10.55 -12.81 26.55
CA TRP A 639 -11.55 -12.13 25.73
C TRP A 639 -10.96 -10.98 24.95
N GLN A 640 -10.14 -10.14 25.57
CA GLN A 640 -9.56 -8.95 24.95
C GLN A 640 -8.68 -9.31 23.75
N ILE A 641 -7.81 -10.30 23.87
CA ILE A 641 -6.98 -10.71 22.73
C ILE A 641 -7.83 -11.30 21.59
N LEU A 642 -8.85 -12.12 21.88
CA LEU A 642 -9.73 -12.69 20.86
C LEU A 642 -10.50 -11.60 20.13
N LEU A 643 -11.08 -10.66 20.88
CA LEU A 643 -11.82 -9.53 20.35
C LEU A 643 -10.91 -8.61 19.52
N LEU A 644 -9.70 -8.30 20.01
CA LEU A 644 -8.76 -7.48 19.27
C LEU A 644 -8.34 -8.17 17.97
N ALA A 645 -7.99 -9.45 18.02
CA ALA A 645 -7.62 -10.21 16.83
C ALA A 645 -8.75 -10.24 15.79
N SER A 646 -10.01 -10.29 16.19
CA SER A 646 -11.16 -10.30 15.27
C SER A 646 -11.42 -8.98 14.54
N LYS A 647 -10.76 -7.88 14.93
CA LYS A 647 -10.89 -6.53 14.35
C LYS A 647 -9.88 -6.22 13.25
N SER A 648 -9.10 -7.19 12.79
CA SER A 648 -8.07 -6.97 11.76
C SER A 648 -8.66 -6.41 10.45
N GLY A 649 -9.81 -6.94 10.02
CA GLY A 649 -10.53 -6.45 8.86
C GLY A 649 -10.99 -5.00 9.01
N THR A 650 -11.58 -4.67 10.17
CA THR A 650 -12.00 -3.29 10.50
C THR A 650 -10.83 -2.31 10.49
N ALA A 651 -9.66 -2.73 11.00
CA ALA A 651 -8.45 -1.90 10.98
C ALA A 651 -8.00 -1.57 9.54
N VAL A 652 -8.00 -2.57 8.66
CA VAL A 652 -7.69 -2.38 7.23
C VAL A 652 -8.72 -1.49 6.54
N GLN A 653 -10.01 -1.71 6.78
CA GLN A 653 -11.08 -0.89 6.18
C GLN A 653 -10.98 0.58 6.61
N ARG A 654 -10.69 0.83 7.88
CA ARG A 654 -10.46 2.18 8.41
C ARG A 654 -9.24 2.83 7.76
N ALA A 655 -8.16 2.09 7.57
CA ALA A 655 -6.95 2.57 6.91
C ALA A 655 -7.21 2.93 5.43
N ILE A 656 -8.00 2.14 4.71
CA ILE A 656 -8.42 2.44 3.34
C ILE A 656 -9.27 3.70 3.29
N ALA A 657 -10.30 3.80 4.14
CA ALA A 657 -11.24 4.93 4.16
C ALA A 657 -10.54 6.27 4.46
N SER A 658 -9.51 6.26 5.32
CA SER A 658 -8.72 7.45 5.66
C SER A 658 -7.46 7.62 4.79
N SER A 659 -7.16 6.67 3.89
CA SER A 659 -5.90 6.58 3.16
C SER A 659 -4.68 6.63 4.10
N GLU A 660 -4.75 5.95 5.27
CA GLU A 660 -3.74 6.06 6.33
C GLU A 660 -3.22 4.67 6.77
N PRO A 661 -2.15 4.16 6.14
CA PRO A 661 -1.54 2.87 6.49
C PRO A 661 -1.10 2.73 7.95
N ALA A 662 -0.81 3.84 8.63
CA ALA A 662 -0.41 3.86 10.03
C ALA A 662 -1.46 3.20 10.96
N HIS A 663 -2.73 3.19 10.59
CA HIS A 663 -3.76 2.48 11.36
C HIS A 663 -3.51 0.97 11.40
N VAL A 664 -3.04 0.38 10.31
CA VAL A 664 -2.71 -1.05 10.25
C VAL A 664 -1.44 -1.35 11.04
N ALA A 665 -0.40 -0.52 10.93
CA ALA A 665 0.83 -0.67 11.69
C ALA A 665 0.56 -0.59 13.21
N LYS A 666 -0.22 0.38 13.63
CA LYS A 666 -0.61 0.55 15.03
C LYS A 666 -1.45 -0.62 15.55
N TYR A 667 -2.38 -1.12 14.75
CA TYR A 667 -3.17 -2.30 15.09
C TYR A 667 -2.25 -3.54 15.25
N ALA A 668 -1.30 -3.76 14.34
CA ALA A 668 -0.34 -4.86 14.43
C ALA A 668 0.46 -4.82 15.73
N PHE A 669 0.92 -3.64 16.14
CA PHE A 669 1.61 -3.45 17.40
C PHE A 669 0.73 -3.74 18.61
N GLN A 670 -0.52 -3.24 18.62
CA GLN A 670 -1.47 -3.49 19.70
C GLN A 670 -1.77 -5.00 19.84
N LEU A 671 -1.99 -5.70 18.71
CA LEU A 671 -2.22 -7.14 18.72
C LEU A 671 -0.98 -7.91 19.21
N ALA A 672 0.22 -7.51 18.81
CA ALA A 672 1.46 -8.11 19.27
C ALA A 672 1.67 -7.89 20.78
N GLN A 673 1.36 -6.69 21.28
CA GLN A 673 1.45 -6.35 22.71
C GLN A 673 0.46 -7.17 23.54
N GLU A 674 -0.79 -7.25 23.09
CA GLU A 674 -1.82 -8.03 23.79
C GLU A 674 -1.51 -9.53 23.76
N PHE A 675 -0.98 -10.03 22.63
CA PHE A 675 -0.50 -11.42 22.57
C PHE A 675 0.67 -11.67 23.53
N ASN A 676 1.60 -10.76 23.68
CA ASN A 676 2.69 -10.90 24.64
C ASN A 676 2.18 -10.90 26.10
N ASN A 677 1.19 -10.05 26.44
CA ASN A 677 0.53 -10.06 27.74
C ASN A 677 -0.14 -11.40 28.02
N PHE A 678 -0.94 -11.90 27.06
CA PHE A 678 -1.59 -13.20 27.10
C PHE A 678 -0.56 -14.35 27.28
N TYR A 679 0.54 -14.33 26.52
CA TYR A 679 1.60 -15.34 26.61
C TYR A 679 2.24 -15.40 28.00
N HIS A 680 2.44 -14.26 28.66
CA HIS A 680 3.01 -14.22 30.00
C HIS A 680 2.02 -14.65 31.08
N ALA A 681 0.73 -14.37 30.89
CA ALA A 681 -0.32 -14.73 31.85
C ALA A 681 -0.70 -16.23 31.81
N HIS A 682 -0.61 -16.86 30.61
CA HIS A 682 -1.14 -18.22 30.41
C HIS A 682 -0.05 -19.22 29.96
N LYS A 683 0.07 -20.32 30.71
CA LYS A 683 0.92 -21.47 30.34
C LYS A 683 0.13 -22.41 29.40
N VAL A 684 -0.11 -21.96 28.16
CA VAL A 684 -1.02 -22.60 27.20
C VAL A 684 -0.89 -24.14 27.16
N LEU A 685 0.34 -24.65 26.99
CA LEU A 685 0.59 -26.11 26.89
C LEU A 685 0.50 -26.87 28.21
N ALA A 686 0.65 -26.18 29.35
CA ALA A 686 0.63 -26.77 30.68
C ALA A 686 -0.72 -26.55 31.41
N GLU A 687 -1.74 -26.01 30.73
CA GLU A 687 -3.09 -25.85 31.23
C GLU A 687 -3.68 -27.26 31.53
N PRO A 688 -4.05 -27.57 32.79
CA PRO A 688 -4.54 -28.89 33.15
C PRO A 688 -5.96 -29.16 32.63
N ASP A 689 -6.82 -28.16 32.58
CA ASP A 689 -8.16 -28.28 32.03
C ASP A 689 -8.09 -28.41 30.50
N ALA A 690 -8.60 -29.54 29.98
CA ALA A 690 -8.52 -29.85 28.56
C ALA A 690 -9.36 -28.91 27.68
N GLU A 691 -10.55 -28.51 28.11
CA GLU A 691 -11.39 -27.57 27.36
C GLU A 691 -10.76 -26.17 27.33
N ARG A 692 -10.30 -25.70 28.49
CA ARG A 692 -9.58 -24.42 28.58
C ARG A 692 -8.29 -24.43 27.79
N ARG A 693 -7.52 -25.52 27.83
CA ARG A 693 -6.30 -25.67 27.01
C ARG A 693 -6.61 -25.57 25.53
N ASN A 694 -7.66 -26.22 25.03
CA ASN A 694 -8.08 -26.15 23.65
C ASN A 694 -8.51 -24.72 23.25
N LEU A 695 -9.22 -24.00 24.13
CA LEU A 695 -9.53 -22.59 23.93
C LEU A 695 -8.27 -21.74 23.83
N LEU A 696 -7.32 -21.85 24.75
CA LEU A 696 -6.08 -21.08 24.75
C LEU A 696 -5.23 -21.37 23.50
N LEU A 697 -5.24 -22.62 23.03
CA LEU A 697 -4.60 -23.01 21.77
C LEU A 697 -5.27 -22.37 20.55
N TRP A 698 -6.61 -22.41 20.50
CA TRP A 698 -7.37 -21.75 19.44
C TRP A 698 -7.11 -20.24 19.43
N VAL A 699 -7.16 -19.57 20.57
CA VAL A 699 -6.85 -18.13 20.69
C VAL A 699 -5.43 -17.83 20.22
N THR A 700 -4.44 -18.65 20.59
CA THR A 700 -3.06 -18.54 20.12
C THR A 700 -2.97 -18.67 18.60
N HIS A 701 -3.62 -19.70 18.05
CA HIS A 701 -3.65 -19.96 16.61
C HIS A 701 -4.31 -18.81 15.84
N TYR A 702 -5.50 -18.39 16.29
CA TYR A 702 -6.27 -17.32 15.66
C TYR A 702 -5.54 -15.97 15.73
N ALA A 703 -5.01 -15.60 16.90
CA ALA A 703 -4.23 -14.37 17.05
C ALA A 703 -2.99 -14.35 16.13
N ARG A 704 -2.28 -15.51 16.02
CA ARG A 704 -1.17 -15.65 15.08
C ARG A 704 -1.61 -15.46 13.63
N GLN A 705 -2.72 -16.08 13.22
CA GLN A 705 -3.24 -15.92 11.86
C GLN A 705 -3.52 -14.45 11.54
N GLN A 706 -4.20 -13.73 12.44
CA GLN A 706 -4.52 -12.32 12.24
C GLN A 706 -3.27 -11.43 12.23
N LEU A 707 -2.28 -11.75 13.06
CA LEU A 707 -1.00 -11.04 13.08
C LEU A 707 -0.23 -11.24 11.78
N LEU A 708 -0.17 -12.49 11.26
CA LEU A 708 0.46 -12.78 9.97
C LEU A 708 -0.24 -12.10 8.80
N ALA A 709 -1.58 -12.10 8.79
CA ALA A 709 -2.34 -11.39 7.76
C ALA A 709 -2.03 -9.87 7.78
N THR A 710 -1.96 -9.31 8.98
CA THR A 710 -1.63 -7.89 9.17
C THR A 710 -0.19 -7.57 8.74
N LEU A 711 0.78 -8.42 9.11
CA LEU A 711 2.17 -8.30 8.65
C LEU A 711 2.26 -8.41 7.13
N GLY A 712 1.51 -9.33 6.50
CA GLY A 712 1.44 -9.46 5.05
C GLY A 712 0.90 -8.22 4.35
N VAL A 713 -0.11 -7.55 4.92
CA VAL A 713 -0.62 -6.26 4.45
C VAL A 713 0.46 -5.17 4.55
N LEU A 714 1.24 -5.17 5.63
CA LEU A 714 2.37 -4.24 5.79
C LEU A 714 3.58 -4.62 4.90
N GLY A 715 3.53 -5.75 4.19
CA GLY A 715 4.63 -6.29 3.38
C GLY A 715 5.80 -6.78 4.24
N ILE A 716 5.54 -7.23 5.44
CA ILE A 716 6.52 -7.70 6.42
C ILE A 716 6.46 -9.22 6.52
N GLU A 717 7.57 -9.88 6.26
CA GLU A 717 7.70 -11.34 6.43
C GLU A 717 7.93 -11.71 7.90
N GLN A 718 7.38 -12.83 8.34
CA GLN A 718 7.72 -13.40 9.65
C GLN A 718 8.93 -14.31 9.52
N PRO A 719 10.02 -14.07 10.27
CA PRO A 719 11.15 -14.98 10.33
C PRO A 719 10.79 -16.31 11.01
N ALA A 720 11.57 -17.36 10.72
CA ALA A 720 11.41 -18.66 11.35
C ALA A 720 11.75 -18.66 12.85
N TYR A 721 12.72 -17.80 13.21
CA TYR A 721 13.20 -17.57 14.56
C TYR A 721 13.75 -16.13 14.73
N MET A 722 13.87 -15.66 15.96
CA MET A 722 14.44 -14.35 16.32
C MET A 722 15.14 -14.39 17.69
#